data_d9aded426d35f0ee6cdecc268a9f2103
#
_entry.id   d9aded426d35f0ee6cdecc268a9f2103
#
_cell.length_a   1.000
_cell.length_b   1.000
_cell.length_c   1.000
_cell.angle_alpha   90.00
_cell.angle_beta   90.00
_cell.angle_gamma   90.00
#
_symmetry.space_group_name_H-M   'P 1'
#
loop_
_entity.id
_entity.type
_entity.pdbx_description
1 polymer ?
#
loop_
_entity_poly.entity_id
_entity_poly.type
_entity_poly.pdbx_seq_one_letter_code
_entity_poly.pdbx_strand_id
1 'polypeptide(L)'
;MNTWKQNLEETKKRYVNWWNHKGIILNMWEHFQEGVTPHADIPMPPAPRDLNQKWFDPQWRADYLDWYVAHSSLMADMLPVANTQLGPGSLAAILGGVFEGGEDTIWIHPDPHYKDDIVFNPNHPNYLLHKELLKACKEKAQGHYYVGMPDLMEGLDVLAAIKGTDKVLLDTVMQPEVLEHQMQQINDIYFHVFDELYDIIREGDEMAFCYFSSWAPGKMSKLQSDISTMISVDDYRRFVQPFIREQCQKIDYTLYHLDGVGAMHHLDALLEIKELNAIQWTPGVGEPQGGSPKWYDLYKKILAGGKSIMACWVTLDELRPLLDNIGGDGVHLEMDFHNEREVEQAMRIIEEYQSHDEADDEVREIIRLVESPTEPSVSLSSLLSPLSSLLSPLTSKKILILDGAMGTMIQQYGLQEEHFRGSRFAHHDYDLKGCNDILSLTCPFIVRDIHRKYLEAGADIIETNTFNAQRISMSDYGLQDYCRDINLAAVKIAREMADQYSTSEKPRYVAGSIGPTSRTTSIATSGIPLSKEELRIAYEEQIKALVEGGVDILLIETIFDVENARVAMEVAKHIAPDIPVMLSFNVSTPDGHNMLGQSILDFLNEEKEDYFSIGINCVSDVQQMTPLICQLAQYGTRVSLYPNAGMPDGNGQYTKTPKSLLHDVWQLLENHCLNIIGGCCGTTDAHIRLIAQAIEPVTGVYLSPLHLEERGERREEREYPPLRSAASLCEEPSLRSPLSSLLSPQDRLYQAILGGKSEDAAVATRDAIAQNIAPQDLINEQMIRAMSEVGQRFQDGKAFVPQLLMAGRAMKAALEILKPMMAGAASTSLGKVVIGTVKGDLHDIGKNLVASMLEGCGFEVVNIGIDVSADTFIEEVKKNQPDILCMSALLTTTMGYMKEVIDALEAAGIRNQVKVMVGGAPVTQGFADEIGADGYSDNANSAVTVAKQLLGKL
;
A
#
# COMPACT_ATOMS: atom_id res chain seq x y z
N MET A 1 4.41 -11.21 -38.41
CA MET A 1 5.88 -11.34 -38.27
C MET A 1 6.43 -12.33 -39.28
N ASN A 2 7.63 -12.11 -39.77
CA ASN A 2 8.40 -13.11 -40.52
C ASN A 2 9.37 -13.83 -39.58
N THR A 3 8.79 -14.50 -38.60
CA THR A 3 9.52 -15.02 -37.39
C THR A 3 10.40 -16.23 -37.72
N TRP A 4 11.49 -16.38 -36.96
CA TRP A 4 12.33 -17.57 -36.98
C TRP A 4 11.65 -18.79 -36.32
N LYS A 5 10.66 -18.58 -35.44
CA LYS A 5 9.89 -19.66 -34.82
C LYS A 5 8.78 -20.17 -35.76
N GLN A 6 8.91 -21.41 -36.25
CA GLN A 6 7.99 -21.98 -37.23
C GLN A 6 6.57 -22.22 -36.69
N ASN A 7 6.44 -22.61 -35.44
CA ASN A 7 5.14 -22.88 -34.77
C ASN A 7 4.65 -21.72 -33.88
N LEU A 8 5.00 -20.46 -34.20
CA LEU A 8 4.67 -19.29 -33.38
C LEU A 8 3.18 -19.18 -33.11
N GLU A 9 2.33 -19.38 -34.12
CA GLU A 9 0.88 -19.22 -33.96
C GLU A 9 0.27 -20.28 -33.04
N GLU A 10 0.83 -21.49 -33.01
CA GLU A 10 0.43 -22.53 -32.04
C GLU A 10 0.91 -22.22 -30.64
N THR A 11 2.14 -21.73 -30.51
CA THR A 11 2.67 -21.25 -29.23
C THR A 11 1.79 -20.12 -28.65
N LYS A 12 1.42 -19.13 -29.47
CA LYS A 12 0.51 -18.03 -29.04
C LYS A 12 -0.82 -18.56 -28.57
N LYS A 13 -1.42 -19.55 -29.24
CA LYS A 13 -2.67 -20.19 -28.77
C LYS A 13 -2.51 -20.84 -27.40
N ARG A 14 -1.36 -21.53 -27.18
CA ARG A 14 -1.09 -22.11 -25.86
C ARG A 14 -0.92 -21.04 -24.77
N TYR A 15 -0.27 -19.91 -25.06
CA TYR A 15 -0.19 -18.78 -24.12
C TYR A 15 -1.57 -18.19 -23.83
N VAL A 16 -2.43 -18.01 -24.83
CA VAL A 16 -3.81 -17.55 -24.64
C VAL A 16 -4.59 -18.52 -23.74
N ASN A 17 -4.45 -19.83 -23.99
CA ASN A 17 -5.08 -20.84 -23.13
C ASN A 17 -4.56 -20.77 -21.70
N TRP A 18 -3.26 -20.65 -21.51
CA TRP A 18 -2.66 -20.53 -20.17
C TRP A 18 -3.12 -19.29 -19.43
N TRP A 19 -3.21 -18.12 -20.10
CA TRP A 19 -3.79 -16.91 -19.50
C TRP A 19 -5.26 -17.09 -19.10
N ASN A 20 -5.96 -18.04 -19.72
CA ASN A 20 -7.33 -18.44 -19.37
C ASN A 20 -7.38 -19.69 -18.48
N HIS A 21 -6.30 -19.99 -17.77
CA HIS A 21 -6.19 -21.11 -16.82
C HIS A 21 -6.36 -22.49 -17.44
N LYS A 22 -5.96 -22.67 -18.69
CA LYS A 22 -6.04 -23.93 -19.44
C LYS A 22 -4.70 -24.31 -20.07
N GLY A 23 -4.44 -25.62 -20.16
CA GLY A 23 -3.30 -26.18 -20.85
C GLY A 23 -1.93 -25.87 -20.23
N ILE A 24 -0.90 -26.38 -20.90
CA ILE A 24 0.48 -26.34 -20.42
C ILE A 24 1.34 -25.52 -21.39
N ILE A 25 2.20 -24.65 -20.83
CA ILE A 25 3.32 -24.01 -21.52
C ILE A 25 4.61 -24.72 -21.12
N LEU A 26 5.44 -25.06 -22.09
CA LEU A 26 6.79 -25.59 -21.91
C LEU A 26 7.81 -24.59 -22.42
N ASN A 27 8.50 -23.94 -21.53
CA ASN A 27 9.47 -22.91 -21.84
C ASN A 27 10.82 -23.14 -21.16
N MET A 28 11.80 -22.35 -21.48
CA MET A 28 13.12 -22.30 -20.87
C MET A 28 13.53 -20.84 -20.71
N TRP A 29 14.10 -20.49 -19.57
CA TRP A 29 14.51 -19.12 -19.26
C TRP A 29 15.64 -18.64 -20.17
N GLU A 30 16.76 -19.36 -20.16
CA GLU A 30 17.91 -19.11 -21.03
C GLU A 30 18.01 -20.24 -22.06
N HIS A 31 17.69 -19.93 -23.32
CA HIS A 31 17.65 -20.93 -24.37
C HIS A 31 19.04 -21.47 -24.67
N PHE A 32 19.18 -22.79 -24.72
CA PHE A 32 20.45 -23.42 -25.11
C PHE A 32 20.79 -23.13 -26.57
N GLN A 33 22.08 -23.09 -26.87
CA GLN A 33 22.64 -22.82 -28.22
C GLN A 33 23.44 -23.99 -28.78
N GLU A 34 23.94 -24.86 -27.91
CA GLU A 34 24.76 -26.02 -28.33
C GLU A 34 23.94 -26.99 -29.18
N GLY A 35 24.44 -27.29 -30.35
CA GLY A 35 23.79 -28.19 -31.30
C GLY A 35 22.67 -27.54 -32.14
N VAL A 36 22.33 -26.30 -31.90
CA VAL A 36 21.28 -25.57 -32.62
C VAL A 36 21.80 -25.09 -33.96
N THR A 37 21.05 -25.35 -35.04
CA THR A 37 21.33 -24.73 -36.34
C THR A 37 20.88 -23.28 -36.33
N PRO A 38 21.76 -22.28 -36.56
CA PRO A 38 21.39 -20.89 -36.52
C PRO A 38 20.23 -20.54 -37.47
N HIS A 39 19.30 -19.74 -37.01
CA HIS A 39 18.16 -19.25 -37.80
C HIS A 39 18.57 -18.22 -38.85
N ALA A 40 19.71 -17.54 -38.61
CA ALA A 40 20.32 -16.60 -39.56
C ALA A 40 21.85 -16.56 -39.38
N ASP A 41 22.57 -16.19 -40.43
CA ASP A 41 24.04 -16.02 -40.40
C ASP A 41 24.41 -14.65 -39.83
N ILE A 42 24.23 -14.49 -38.48
CA ILE A 42 24.54 -13.27 -37.77
C ILE A 42 25.83 -13.52 -36.98
N PRO A 43 26.88 -12.72 -37.20
CA PRO A 43 28.16 -12.91 -36.50
C PRO A 43 28.06 -12.46 -35.06
N MET A 44 28.71 -13.19 -34.14
CA MET A 44 28.87 -12.74 -32.74
C MET A 44 29.66 -11.41 -32.72
N PRO A 45 29.17 -10.39 -31.98
CA PRO A 45 29.92 -9.16 -31.83
C PRO A 45 31.24 -9.38 -31.10
N PRO A 46 32.25 -8.53 -31.29
CA PRO A 46 33.49 -8.58 -30.51
C PRO A 46 33.22 -8.52 -28.99
N ALA A 47 34.05 -9.17 -28.20
CA ALA A 47 33.96 -9.08 -26.76
C ALA A 47 33.94 -7.60 -26.30
N PRO A 48 33.11 -7.25 -25.27
CA PRO A 48 33.01 -5.88 -24.81
C PRO A 48 34.35 -5.45 -24.20
N ARG A 49 34.68 -4.17 -24.33
CA ARG A 49 35.93 -3.59 -23.82
C ARG A 49 35.95 -3.54 -22.30
N ASP A 50 34.80 -3.33 -21.72
CA ASP A 50 34.58 -3.14 -20.28
C ASP A 50 33.10 -3.40 -19.93
N LEU A 51 32.77 -3.38 -18.65
CA LEU A 51 31.39 -3.57 -18.16
C LEU A 51 30.45 -2.47 -18.63
N ASN A 52 30.94 -1.24 -18.85
CA ASN A 52 30.09 -0.16 -19.35
C ASN A 52 29.64 -0.46 -20.80
N GLN A 53 30.53 -0.97 -21.65
CA GLN A 53 30.12 -1.39 -22.99
C GLN A 53 29.19 -2.60 -22.93
N LYS A 54 29.50 -3.59 -22.06
CA LYS A 54 28.66 -4.80 -21.89
C LYS A 54 27.24 -4.44 -21.56
N TRP A 55 27.03 -3.48 -20.65
CA TRP A 55 25.71 -3.21 -20.09
C TRP A 55 25.04 -1.95 -20.67
N PHE A 56 25.78 -0.88 -20.97
CA PHE A 56 25.23 0.43 -21.24
C PHE A 56 25.52 0.97 -22.66
N ASP A 57 26.05 0.14 -23.59
CA ASP A 57 26.16 0.48 -24.98
C ASP A 57 24.98 -0.16 -25.76
N PRO A 58 23.95 0.63 -26.17
CA PRO A 58 22.75 0.11 -26.81
C PRO A 58 23.04 -0.64 -28.11
N GLN A 59 24.04 -0.19 -28.89
CA GLN A 59 24.35 -0.81 -30.16
C GLN A 59 25.03 -2.17 -29.95
N TRP A 60 26.03 -2.23 -29.05
CA TRP A 60 26.69 -3.50 -28.74
C TRP A 60 25.71 -4.53 -28.17
N ARG A 61 24.84 -4.11 -27.27
CA ARG A 61 23.81 -4.99 -26.71
C ARG A 61 22.82 -5.48 -27.76
N ALA A 62 22.36 -4.59 -28.65
CA ALA A 62 21.45 -4.97 -29.71
C ALA A 62 22.11 -5.97 -30.69
N ASP A 63 23.42 -5.77 -31.01
CA ASP A 63 24.17 -6.72 -31.86
C ASP A 63 24.32 -8.10 -31.18
N TYR A 64 24.58 -8.10 -29.86
CA TYR A 64 24.70 -9.34 -29.06
C TYR A 64 23.36 -10.06 -28.96
N LEU A 65 22.27 -9.36 -28.66
CA LEU A 65 20.94 -9.95 -28.56
C LEU A 65 20.42 -10.49 -29.88
N ASP A 66 20.72 -9.82 -31.00
CA ASP A 66 20.39 -10.29 -32.35
C ASP A 66 21.11 -11.61 -32.66
N TRP A 67 22.43 -11.67 -32.38
CA TRP A 67 23.20 -12.90 -32.46
C TRP A 67 22.66 -14.00 -31.54
N TYR A 68 22.38 -13.67 -30.26
CA TYR A 68 21.91 -14.63 -29.27
C TYR A 68 20.61 -15.31 -29.72
N VAL A 69 19.59 -14.52 -30.09
CA VAL A 69 18.29 -15.06 -30.52
C VAL A 69 18.42 -15.88 -31.79
N ALA A 70 19.27 -15.43 -32.73
CA ALA A 70 19.50 -16.17 -34.01
C ALA A 70 20.14 -17.56 -33.79
N HIS A 71 20.85 -17.76 -32.68
CA HIS A 71 21.57 -19.00 -32.37
C HIS A 71 20.91 -19.83 -31.28
N SER A 72 19.81 -19.38 -30.72
CA SER A 72 19.11 -20.04 -29.62
C SER A 72 18.08 -21.06 -30.08
N SER A 73 17.83 -22.08 -29.26
CA SER A 73 16.74 -23.05 -29.50
C SER A 73 15.38 -22.34 -29.40
N LEU A 74 14.46 -22.69 -30.33
CA LEU A 74 13.09 -22.20 -30.35
C LEU A 74 12.09 -23.37 -30.37
N MET A 75 12.44 -24.49 -29.75
CA MET A 75 11.58 -25.67 -29.60
C MET A 75 10.43 -25.41 -28.63
N ALA A 76 9.48 -26.33 -28.58
CA ALA A 76 8.30 -26.25 -27.70
C ALA A 76 7.66 -24.85 -27.71
N ASP A 77 7.55 -24.19 -26.55
CA ASP A 77 7.01 -22.83 -26.43
C ASP A 77 8.07 -21.76 -26.22
N MET A 78 9.35 -22.10 -26.38
CA MET A 78 10.47 -21.14 -26.34
C MET A 78 10.27 -20.04 -27.38
N LEU A 79 10.12 -18.82 -26.96
CA LEU A 79 9.85 -17.66 -27.79
C LEU A 79 11.14 -16.96 -28.20
N PRO A 80 11.25 -16.48 -29.45
CA PRO A 80 12.37 -15.66 -29.88
C PRO A 80 12.23 -14.27 -29.29
N VAL A 81 12.81 -14.02 -28.10
CA VAL A 81 12.75 -12.76 -27.37
C VAL A 81 14.15 -12.23 -27.09
N ALA A 82 14.41 -10.99 -27.48
CA ALA A 82 15.62 -10.29 -27.07
C ALA A 82 15.48 -9.80 -25.62
N ASN A 83 16.36 -10.26 -24.74
CA ASN A 83 16.38 -9.88 -23.33
C ASN A 83 17.03 -8.50 -23.15
N THR A 84 16.21 -7.45 -23.10
CA THR A 84 16.65 -6.06 -23.01
C THR A 84 16.89 -5.55 -21.59
N GLN A 85 16.83 -6.42 -20.61
CA GLN A 85 16.94 -6.06 -19.20
C GLN A 85 18.28 -5.39 -18.88
N LEU A 86 18.23 -4.31 -18.09
CA LEU A 86 19.36 -3.61 -17.50
C LEU A 86 19.35 -3.82 -15.96
N GLY A 87 19.36 -5.08 -15.55
CA GLY A 87 19.21 -5.48 -14.15
C GLY A 87 17.78 -5.37 -13.61
N PRO A 88 17.48 -5.94 -12.45
CA PRO A 88 16.20 -5.77 -11.78
C PRO A 88 16.04 -4.32 -11.32
N GLY A 89 14.83 -3.74 -11.44
CA GLY A 89 14.54 -2.41 -10.93
C GLY A 89 14.90 -1.26 -11.86
N SER A 90 14.72 -1.43 -13.17
CA SER A 90 14.95 -0.36 -14.15
C SER A 90 14.25 0.96 -13.80
N LEU A 91 13.05 0.92 -13.20
CA LEU A 91 12.33 2.13 -12.79
C LEU A 91 13.05 2.90 -11.68
N ALA A 92 13.66 2.20 -10.73
CA ALA A 92 14.47 2.85 -9.68
C ALA A 92 15.64 3.64 -10.28
N ALA A 93 16.33 3.07 -11.28
CA ALA A 93 17.40 3.76 -11.97
C ALA A 93 16.91 4.95 -12.83
N ILE A 94 15.72 4.85 -13.42
CA ILE A 94 15.07 5.94 -14.15
C ILE A 94 14.70 7.09 -13.19
N LEU A 95 14.37 6.78 -11.94
CA LEU A 95 14.02 7.75 -10.90
C LEU A 95 15.21 8.31 -10.14
N GLY A 96 16.43 7.92 -10.47
CA GLY A 96 17.67 8.52 -9.92
C GLY A 96 18.57 7.55 -9.17
N GLY A 97 18.19 6.27 -9.06
CA GLY A 97 19.09 5.23 -8.56
C GLY A 97 20.37 5.14 -9.41
N VAL A 98 21.46 4.78 -8.77
CA VAL A 98 22.78 4.74 -9.40
C VAL A 98 23.05 3.32 -9.92
N PHE A 99 23.26 3.18 -11.23
CA PHE A 99 23.68 1.91 -11.85
C PHE A 99 25.12 1.58 -11.57
N GLU A 100 25.38 0.34 -11.21
CA GLU A 100 26.70 -0.27 -11.15
C GLU A 100 26.68 -1.61 -11.87
N GLY A 101 27.48 -1.73 -12.96
CA GLY A 101 27.57 -2.98 -13.73
C GLY A 101 28.54 -3.96 -13.07
N GLY A 102 28.03 -5.13 -12.70
CA GLY A 102 28.82 -6.30 -12.28
C GLY A 102 29.15 -7.24 -13.46
N GLU A 103 29.83 -8.34 -13.20
CA GLU A 103 30.14 -9.36 -14.22
C GLU A 103 28.86 -10.00 -14.79
N ASP A 104 27.93 -10.38 -13.93
CA ASP A 104 26.74 -11.15 -14.30
C ASP A 104 25.44 -10.36 -14.22
N THR A 105 25.39 -9.23 -13.52
CA THR A 105 24.20 -8.42 -13.33
C THR A 105 24.52 -6.94 -13.14
N ILE A 106 23.47 -6.12 -13.06
CA ILE A 106 23.57 -4.69 -12.74
C ILE A 106 22.95 -4.47 -11.37
N TRP A 107 23.65 -3.70 -10.54
CA TRP A 107 23.15 -3.28 -9.23
C TRP A 107 22.62 -1.85 -9.28
N ILE A 108 21.64 -1.55 -8.43
CA ILE A 108 21.08 -0.21 -8.28
C ILE A 108 21.27 0.20 -6.83
N HIS A 109 21.98 1.28 -6.63
CA HIS A 109 22.30 1.82 -5.31
C HIS A 109 21.41 3.03 -4.99
N PRO A 110 21.11 3.27 -3.69
CA PRO A 110 20.41 4.46 -3.26
C PRO A 110 21.13 5.73 -3.72
N ASP A 111 20.37 6.72 -4.19
CA ASP A 111 20.92 8.05 -4.47
C ASP A 111 21.34 8.71 -3.15
N PRO A 112 22.62 9.06 -2.96
CA PRO A 112 23.09 9.76 -1.76
C PRO A 112 22.47 11.16 -1.61
N HIS A 113 21.84 11.70 -2.66
CA HIS A 113 21.15 12.99 -2.69
C HIS A 113 19.62 12.84 -2.77
N TYR A 114 19.10 11.65 -2.47
CA TYR A 114 17.67 11.38 -2.47
C TYR A 114 16.90 12.46 -1.71
N LYS A 115 15.83 12.93 -2.33
CA LYS A 115 14.84 13.83 -1.74
C LYS A 115 13.51 13.10 -1.63
N ASP A 116 12.70 13.45 -0.63
CA ASP A 116 11.44 12.77 -0.39
C ASP A 116 10.39 12.91 -1.52
N ASP A 117 10.60 13.84 -2.45
CA ASP A 117 9.75 13.99 -3.64
C ASP A 117 10.22 13.07 -4.78
N ILE A 118 9.32 12.21 -5.24
CA ILE A 118 9.53 11.35 -6.41
C ILE A 118 9.16 12.14 -7.67
N VAL A 119 10.16 12.53 -8.46
CA VAL A 119 9.95 13.34 -9.67
C VAL A 119 10.46 12.61 -10.90
N PHE A 120 9.58 12.37 -11.86
CA PHE A 120 9.98 11.82 -13.15
C PHE A 120 10.65 12.86 -14.05
N ASN A 121 11.85 12.53 -14.53
CA ASN A 121 12.58 13.36 -15.49
C ASN A 121 12.63 12.64 -16.86
N PRO A 122 11.87 13.05 -17.88
CA PRO A 122 11.88 12.41 -19.20
C PRO A 122 13.19 12.54 -19.95
N ASN A 123 14.12 13.37 -19.48
CA ASN A 123 15.47 13.51 -20.03
C ASN A 123 16.54 12.81 -19.16
N HIS A 124 16.13 11.99 -18.19
CA HIS A 124 17.08 11.25 -17.36
C HIS A 124 17.93 10.31 -18.23
N PRO A 125 19.25 10.27 -18.08
CA PRO A 125 20.13 9.46 -18.95
C PRO A 125 19.73 7.97 -18.98
N ASN A 126 19.36 7.39 -17.84
CA ASN A 126 18.97 5.99 -17.74
C ASN A 126 17.64 5.71 -18.49
N TYR A 127 16.68 6.65 -18.45
CA TYR A 127 15.46 6.52 -19.24
C TYR A 127 15.72 6.59 -20.74
N LEU A 128 16.57 7.52 -21.17
CA LEU A 128 16.97 7.62 -22.58
C LEU A 128 17.72 6.36 -23.03
N LEU A 129 18.60 5.82 -22.19
CA LEU A 129 19.33 4.58 -22.45
C LEU A 129 18.39 3.41 -22.72
N HIS A 130 17.36 3.21 -21.88
CA HIS A 130 16.35 2.16 -22.13
C HIS A 130 15.67 2.34 -23.48
N LYS A 131 15.22 3.55 -23.80
CA LYS A 131 14.56 3.85 -25.08
C LYS A 131 15.49 3.63 -26.29
N GLU A 132 16.77 3.99 -26.16
CA GLU A 132 17.76 3.77 -27.22
C GLU A 132 18.05 2.28 -27.43
N LEU A 133 18.20 1.51 -26.36
CA LEU A 133 18.39 0.06 -26.42
C LEU A 133 17.20 -0.63 -27.10
N LEU A 134 15.99 -0.33 -26.65
CA LEU A 134 14.78 -0.93 -27.24
C LEU A 134 14.63 -0.61 -28.72
N LYS A 135 14.91 0.64 -29.14
CA LYS A 135 14.90 1.05 -30.54
C LYS A 135 15.96 0.33 -31.37
N ALA A 136 17.19 0.22 -30.84
CA ALA A 136 18.26 -0.50 -31.51
C ALA A 136 17.92 -1.98 -31.68
N CYS A 137 17.37 -2.64 -30.66
CA CYS A 137 16.90 -4.01 -30.75
C CYS A 137 15.73 -4.15 -31.75
N LYS A 138 14.78 -3.21 -31.75
CA LYS A 138 13.63 -3.22 -32.66
C LYS A 138 14.06 -3.08 -34.12
N GLU A 139 15.06 -2.24 -34.38
CA GLU A 139 15.64 -2.08 -35.72
C GLU A 139 16.34 -3.37 -36.21
N LYS A 140 17.03 -4.10 -35.32
CA LYS A 140 17.65 -5.38 -35.58
C LYS A 140 16.63 -6.50 -35.81
N ALA A 141 15.61 -6.55 -34.97
CA ALA A 141 14.61 -7.62 -34.97
C ALA A 141 13.89 -7.79 -36.32
N GLN A 142 13.56 -6.71 -37.02
CA GLN A 142 12.90 -6.70 -38.32
C GLN A 142 11.69 -7.66 -38.44
N GLY A 143 11.03 -7.95 -37.33
CA GLY A 143 9.92 -8.89 -37.24
C GLY A 143 10.32 -10.37 -37.17
N HIS A 144 11.58 -10.71 -36.99
CA HIS A 144 12.04 -12.08 -36.82
C HIS A 144 11.86 -12.58 -35.37
N TYR A 145 11.97 -11.67 -34.40
CA TYR A 145 11.83 -11.94 -32.97
C TYR A 145 11.21 -10.76 -32.25
N TYR A 146 10.75 -10.99 -31.00
CA TYR A 146 10.23 -9.93 -30.14
C TYR A 146 11.36 -9.21 -29.40
N VAL A 147 11.17 -7.91 -29.21
CA VAL A 147 11.97 -7.15 -28.25
C VAL A 147 11.24 -7.22 -26.91
N GLY A 148 11.84 -7.83 -25.90
CA GLY A 148 11.21 -8.01 -24.60
C GLY A 148 11.07 -6.69 -23.85
N MET A 149 9.97 -6.51 -23.12
CA MET A 149 9.80 -5.43 -22.16
C MET A 149 10.79 -5.63 -21.00
N PRO A 150 11.62 -4.63 -20.65
CA PRO A 150 12.49 -4.74 -19.50
C PRO A 150 11.68 -4.80 -18.19
N ASP A 151 12.24 -5.43 -17.18
CA ASP A 151 11.66 -5.47 -15.83
C ASP A 151 11.79 -4.11 -15.16
N LEU A 152 10.69 -3.42 -15.01
CA LEU A 152 10.68 -2.10 -14.39
C LEU A 152 10.75 -2.18 -12.87
N MET A 153 10.23 -3.25 -12.27
CA MET A 153 9.86 -3.34 -10.86
C MET A 153 8.93 -2.19 -10.44
N GLU A 154 8.37 -2.25 -9.28
CA GLU A 154 7.42 -1.24 -8.81
C GLU A 154 7.45 -1.05 -7.30
N GLY A 155 6.74 -0.04 -6.86
CA GLY A 155 6.33 0.13 -5.48
C GLY A 155 7.45 0.21 -4.46
N LEU A 156 7.36 -0.64 -3.45
CA LEU A 156 8.30 -0.65 -2.32
C LEU A 156 9.71 -1.01 -2.72
N ASP A 157 9.89 -1.87 -3.71
CA ASP A 157 11.22 -2.28 -4.17
C ASP A 157 11.95 -1.12 -4.86
N VAL A 158 11.22 -0.30 -5.63
CA VAL A 158 11.76 0.94 -6.20
C VAL A 158 12.18 1.91 -5.09
N LEU A 159 11.32 2.11 -4.07
CA LEU A 159 11.66 2.96 -2.93
C LEU A 159 12.88 2.44 -2.17
N ALA A 160 12.95 1.14 -1.95
CA ALA A 160 14.10 0.52 -1.29
C ALA A 160 15.39 0.75 -2.07
N ALA A 161 15.36 0.62 -3.39
CA ALA A 161 16.50 0.83 -4.26
C ALA A 161 17.00 2.28 -4.29
N ILE A 162 16.10 3.29 -4.18
CA ILE A 162 16.51 4.72 -4.24
C ILE A 162 16.69 5.38 -2.87
N LYS A 163 16.02 4.91 -1.82
CA LYS A 163 15.96 5.50 -0.48
C LYS A 163 16.72 4.68 0.57
N GLY A 164 16.85 3.39 0.33
CA GLY A 164 17.42 2.40 1.25
C GLY A 164 16.32 1.64 2.00
N THR A 165 16.48 0.33 2.08
CA THR A 165 15.51 -0.62 2.65
C THR A 165 15.15 -0.29 4.09
N ASP A 166 16.13 -0.01 4.97
CA ASP A 166 15.89 0.30 6.38
C ASP A 166 14.97 1.51 6.56
N LYS A 167 15.12 2.54 5.70
CA LYS A 167 14.28 3.74 5.75
C LYS A 167 12.85 3.43 5.33
N VAL A 168 12.67 2.66 4.26
CA VAL A 168 11.34 2.27 3.77
C VAL A 168 10.62 1.44 4.82
N LEU A 169 11.29 0.47 5.43
CA LEU A 169 10.72 -0.35 6.50
C LEU A 169 10.35 0.48 7.75
N LEU A 170 11.14 1.47 8.11
CA LEU A 170 10.79 2.38 9.20
C LEU A 170 9.61 3.29 8.84
N ASP A 171 9.49 3.71 7.59
CA ASP A 171 8.42 4.59 7.15
C ASP A 171 7.05 3.91 7.16
N THR A 172 6.97 2.58 7.07
CA THR A 172 5.69 1.85 7.28
C THR A 172 5.06 2.16 8.65
N VAL A 173 5.88 2.50 9.65
CA VAL A 173 5.43 2.80 11.03
C VAL A 173 5.51 4.29 11.34
N MET A 174 6.56 4.98 10.88
CA MET A 174 6.84 6.35 11.31
C MET A 174 6.21 7.42 10.41
N GLN A 175 6.06 7.13 9.11
CA GLN A 175 5.55 8.06 8.10
C GLN A 175 4.68 7.31 7.07
N PRO A 176 3.67 6.55 7.51
CA PRO A 176 2.90 5.68 6.62
C PRO A 176 2.20 6.46 5.51
N GLU A 177 1.71 7.67 5.77
CA GLU A 177 1.04 8.51 4.76
C GLU A 177 2.02 9.03 3.70
N VAL A 178 3.26 9.37 4.12
CA VAL A 178 4.32 9.77 3.18
C VAL A 178 4.70 8.58 2.29
N LEU A 179 4.80 7.39 2.88
CA LEU A 179 5.10 6.17 2.15
C LEU A 179 4.01 5.85 1.11
N GLU A 180 2.73 5.90 1.50
CA GLU A 180 1.60 5.68 0.59
C GLU A 180 1.61 6.70 -0.56
N HIS A 181 1.87 7.96 -0.26
CA HIS A 181 1.98 9.00 -1.29
C HIS A 181 3.13 8.70 -2.27
N GLN A 182 4.31 8.33 -1.78
CA GLN A 182 5.45 7.96 -2.62
C GLN A 182 5.13 6.72 -3.48
N MET A 183 4.45 5.73 -2.91
CA MET A 183 3.98 4.55 -3.65
C MET A 183 3.06 4.94 -4.81
N GLN A 184 2.11 5.84 -4.58
CA GLN A 184 1.23 6.32 -5.65
C GLN A 184 2.00 7.07 -6.74
N GLN A 185 2.93 7.96 -6.36
CA GLN A 185 3.76 8.66 -7.34
C GLN A 185 4.55 7.68 -8.23
N ILE A 186 5.14 6.64 -7.63
CA ILE A 186 5.86 5.60 -8.37
C ILE A 186 4.92 4.85 -9.31
N ASN A 187 3.74 4.48 -8.84
CA ASN A 187 2.77 3.73 -9.64
C ASN A 187 2.27 4.55 -10.85
N ASP A 188 2.04 5.84 -10.68
CA ASP A 188 1.66 6.73 -11.79
C ASP A 188 2.79 6.86 -12.81
N ILE A 189 4.04 6.99 -12.35
CA ILE A 189 5.22 7.04 -13.23
C ILE A 189 5.43 5.70 -13.93
N TYR A 190 5.21 4.60 -13.22
CA TYR A 190 5.29 3.25 -13.78
C TYR A 190 4.42 3.11 -15.03
N PHE A 191 3.14 3.48 -14.96
CA PHE A 191 2.25 3.41 -16.12
C PHE A 191 2.73 4.29 -17.28
N HIS A 192 3.19 5.49 -16.99
CA HIS A 192 3.71 6.39 -18.01
C HIS A 192 4.94 5.80 -18.71
N VAL A 193 5.91 5.32 -17.95
CA VAL A 193 7.14 4.69 -18.48
C VAL A 193 6.79 3.41 -19.24
N PHE A 194 5.94 2.57 -18.66
CA PHE A 194 5.50 1.33 -19.28
C PHE A 194 4.86 1.58 -20.66
N ASP A 195 3.93 2.52 -20.75
CA ASP A 195 3.22 2.83 -22.00
C ASP A 195 4.17 3.34 -23.10
N GLU A 196 5.12 4.21 -22.75
CA GLU A 196 6.12 4.69 -23.72
C GLU A 196 7.06 3.58 -24.20
N LEU A 197 7.50 2.67 -23.32
CA LEU A 197 8.34 1.54 -23.69
C LEU A 197 7.56 0.50 -24.51
N TYR A 198 6.30 0.21 -24.11
CA TYR A 198 5.40 -0.65 -24.84
C TYR A 198 5.20 -0.18 -26.29
N ASP A 199 4.98 1.10 -26.51
CA ASP A 199 4.82 1.68 -27.85
C ASP A 199 6.08 1.50 -28.73
N ILE A 200 7.26 1.34 -28.15
CA ILE A 200 8.50 1.05 -28.89
C ILE A 200 8.57 -0.43 -29.31
N ILE A 201 8.21 -1.35 -28.42
CA ILE A 201 8.48 -2.78 -28.61
C ILE A 201 7.34 -3.55 -29.27
N ARG A 202 6.09 -3.12 -29.09
CA ARG A 202 4.90 -3.89 -29.49
C ARG A 202 4.90 -4.28 -30.98
N GLU A 203 4.29 -5.43 -31.26
CA GLU A 203 3.98 -5.92 -32.61
C GLU A 203 2.46 -5.96 -32.81
N GLY A 204 1.87 -4.92 -33.39
CA GLY A 204 0.43 -4.73 -33.30
C GLY A 204 0.04 -4.33 -31.89
N ASP A 205 -0.81 -5.12 -31.22
CA ASP A 205 -1.18 -4.95 -29.82
C ASP A 205 -0.48 -5.98 -28.90
N GLU A 206 0.23 -6.95 -29.46
CA GLU A 206 0.92 -8.01 -28.71
C GLU A 206 2.33 -7.60 -28.29
N MET A 207 2.82 -8.20 -27.21
CA MET A 207 4.18 -7.98 -26.72
C MET A 207 4.79 -9.25 -26.10
N ALA A 208 6.10 -9.20 -25.87
CA ALA A 208 6.81 -10.16 -25.05
C ALA A 208 7.50 -9.46 -23.86
N PHE A 209 7.69 -10.20 -22.78
CA PHE A 209 8.41 -9.77 -21.59
C PHE A 209 9.79 -10.44 -21.57
N CYS A 210 10.85 -9.68 -21.25
CA CYS A 210 12.21 -10.21 -21.38
C CYS A 210 12.57 -11.24 -20.28
N TYR A 211 12.04 -11.05 -19.08
CA TYR A 211 12.25 -11.96 -17.96
C TYR A 211 11.23 -13.09 -18.07
N PHE A 212 11.62 -14.32 -18.04
CA PHE A 212 10.82 -15.52 -18.36
C PHE A 212 10.39 -15.68 -19.82
N SER A 213 10.86 -14.87 -20.76
CA SER A 213 10.54 -14.95 -22.20
C SER A 213 9.06 -15.22 -22.50
N SER A 214 8.16 -14.57 -21.75
CA SER A 214 6.71 -14.76 -21.85
C SER A 214 6.08 -13.84 -22.89
N TRP A 215 4.88 -14.18 -23.37
CA TRP A 215 4.15 -13.45 -24.40
C TRP A 215 2.68 -13.24 -24.01
N ALA A 216 2.09 -12.13 -24.46
CA ALA A 216 0.66 -11.87 -24.36
C ALA A 216 0.11 -11.15 -25.59
N PRO A 217 -1.20 -11.33 -25.90
CA PRO A 217 -1.85 -10.63 -27.01
C PRO A 217 -2.21 -9.18 -26.72
N GLY A 218 -1.80 -8.65 -25.60
CA GLY A 218 -1.99 -7.28 -25.11
C GLY A 218 -0.85 -6.87 -24.21
N LYS A 219 -1.04 -5.80 -23.43
CA LYS A 219 -0.08 -5.34 -22.43
C LYS A 219 0.14 -6.41 -21.36
N MET A 220 1.39 -6.73 -21.07
CA MET A 220 1.78 -7.72 -20.07
C MET A 220 2.85 -7.16 -19.16
N SER A 221 2.75 -7.46 -17.86
CA SER A 221 3.80 -7.16 -16.89
C SER A 221 4.00 -8.27 -15.87
N LYS A 222 5.25 -8.41 -15.41
CA LYS A 222 5.61 -9.12 -14.20
C LYS A 222 5.54 -8.14 -13.04
N LEU A 223 4.84 -8.49 -11.98
CA LEU A 223 4.66 -7.72 -10.76
C LEU A 223 5.39 -8.41 -9.60
N GLN A 224 5.93 -7.65 -8.65
CA GLN A 224 6.61 -8.21 -7.48
C GLN A 224 6.66 -7.23 -6.31
N SER A 225 7.07 -7.72 -5.13
CA SER A 225 7.51 -6.90 -4.01
C SER A 225 8.39 -7.74 -3.08
N ASP A 226 9.69 -7.75 -3.32
CA ASP A 226 10.64 -8.60 -2.59
C ASP A 226 10.83 -8.12 -1.15
N ILE A 227 10.84 -6.79 -0.94
CA ILE A 227 10.91 -6.19 0.40
C ILE A 227 9.69 -6.58 1.27
N SER A 228 8.59 -7.00 0.65
CA SER A 228 7.37 -7.40 1.37
C SER A 228 7.59 -8.62 2.28
N THR A 229 8.61 -9.43 2.03
CA THR A 229 9.01 -10.53 2.92
C THR A 229 9.29 -10.10 4.36
N MET A 230 9.56 -8.81 4.58
CA MET A 230 9.95 -8.23 5.86
C MET A 230 8.82 -7.47 6.58
N ILE A 231 7.64 -7.39 5.98
CA ILE A 231 6.48 -6.69 6.54
C ILE A 231 5.32 -7.65 6.81
N SER A 232 4.38 -7.22 7.66
CA SER A 232 3.19 -8.02 7.97
C SER A 232 2.22 -8.11 6.79
N VAL A 233 1.29 -9.07 6.84
CA VAL A 233 0.20 -9.18 5.84
C VAL A 233 -0.68 -7.92 5.85
N ASP A 234 -0.88 -7.30 7.01
CA ASP A 234 -1.66 -6.06 7.12
C ASP A 234 -0.92 -4.89 6.47
N ASP A 235 0.41 -4.78 6.67
CA ASP A 235 1.24 -3.79 5.97
C ASP A 235 1.27 -4.06 4.46
N TYR A 236 1.33 -5.32 4.05
CA TYR A 236 1.24 -5.70 2.64
C TYR A 236 -0.09 -5.24 2.02
N ARG A 237 -1.22 -5.50 2.70
CA ARG A 237 -2.55 -5.05 2.25
C ARG A 237 -2.66 -3.53 2.20
N ARG A 238 -1.91 -2.82 3.04
CA ARG A 238 -1.90 -1.37 3.07
C ARG A 238 -0.99 -0.76 2.02
N PHE A 239 0.25 -1.20 1.94
CA PHE A 239 1.31 -0.52 1.17
C PHE A 239 1.63 -1.17 -0.18
N VAL A 240 1.21 -2.43 -0.44
CA VAL A 240 1.56 -3.16 -1.66
C VAL A 240 0.33 -3.55 -2.46
N GLN A 241 -0.58 -4.30 -1.86
CA GLN A 241 -1.74 -4.88 -2.55
C GLN A 241 -2.59 -3.87 -3.34
N PRO A 242 -2.86 -2.62 -2.88
CA PRO A 242 -3.65 -1.66 -3.65
C PRO A 242 -3.01 -1.29 -4.99
N PHE A 243 -1.69 -1.13 -5.00
CA PHE A 243 -0.93 -0.75 -6.20
C PHE A 243 -0.81 -1.91 -7.18
N ILE A 244 -0.55 -3.13 -6.69
CA ILE A 244 -0.59 -4.36 -7.50
C ILE A 244 -1.98 -4.53 -8.14
N ARG A 245 -3.05 -4.32 -7.38
CA ARG A 245 -4.43 -4.38 -7.91
C ARG A 245 -4.65 -3.34 -9.00
N GLU A 246 -4.19 -2.11 -8.82
CA GLU A 246 -4.32 -1.06 -9.83
C GLU A 246 -3.56 -1.44 -11.11
N GLN A 247 -2.38 -2.03 -10.98
CA GLN A 247 -1.59 -2.52 -12.12
C GLN A 247 -2.34 -3.66 -12.84
N CYS A 248 -2.90 -4.61 -12.11
CA CYS A 248 -3.73 -5.68 -12.69
C CYS A 248 -5.00 -5.16 -13.39
N GLN A 249 -5.52 -3.99 -13.02
CA GLN A 249 -6.69 -3.38 -13.66
C GLN A 249 -6.35 -2.61 -14.94
N LYS A 250 -5.11 -2.14 -15.08
CA LYS A 250 -4.66 -1.31 -16.21
C LYS A 250 -3.81 -2.06 -17.24
N ILE A 251 -3.30 -3.22 -16.87
CA ILE A 251 -2.49 -4.10 -17.71
C ILE A 251 -3.30 -5.36 -17.98
N ASP A 252 -3.38 -5.76 -19.25
CA ASP A 252 -4.28 -6.82 -19.68
C ASP A 252 -3.91 -8.21 -19.13
N TYR A 253 -2.60 -8.47 -18.95
CA TYR A 253 -2.06 -9.75 -18.49
C TYR A 253 -0.98 -9.53 -17.45
N THR A 254 -1.18 -10.10 -16.25
CA THR A 254 -0.26 -9.89 -15.14
C THR A 254 0.20 -11.20 -14.52
N LEU A 255 1.50 -11.28 -14.26
CA LEU A 255 2.17 -12.40 -13.61
C LEU A 255 2.86 -11.88 -12.34
N TYR A 256 2.44 -12.34 -11.16
CA TYR A 256 3.10 -11.94 -9.92
C TYR A 256 4.27 -12.88 -9.61
N HIS A 257 5.46 -12.32 -9.44
CA HIS A 257 6.66 -13.01 -8.99
C HIS A 257 6.63 -13.15 -7.47
N LEU A 258 6.39 -14.36 -6.98
CA LEU A 258 6.39 -14.70 -5.56
C LEU A 258 7.75 -15.34 -5.24
N ASP A 259 8.64 -14.56 -4.60
CA ASP A 259 10.03 -14.96 -4.35
C ASP A 259 10.27 -15.39 -2.90
N GLY A 260 10.68 -16.63 -2.76
CA GLY A 260 11.11 -17.25 -1.52
C GLY A 260 9.99 -17.55 -0.53
N VAL A 261 10.28 -18.48 0.39
CA VAL A 261 9.35 -18.94 1.43
C VAL A 261 8.89 -17.82 2.36
N GLY A 262 9.70 -16.76 2.48
CA GLY A 262 9.37 -15.56 3.25
C GLY A 262 8.17 -14.79 2.71
N ALA A 263 7.89 -14.88 1.40
CA ALA A 263 6.75 -14.18 0.77
C ALA A 263 5.44 -15.00 0.82
N MET A 264 5.48 -16.27 1.16
CA MET A 264 4.31 -17.16 1.14
C MET A 264 3.16 -16.70 2.04
N HIS A 265 3.44 -15.96 3.12
CA HIS A 265 2.41 -15.46 4.03
C HIS A 265 1.52 -14.38 3.38
N HIS A 266 1.92 -13.82 2.23
CA HIS A 266 1.10 -12.87 1.44
C HIS A 266 0.23 -13.55 0.39
N LEU A 267 0.33 -14.88 0.21
CA LEU A 267 -0.39 -15.58 -0.85
C LEU A 267 -1.91 -15.35 -0.80
N ASP A 268 -2.52 -15.36 0.39
CA ASP A 268 -3.97 -15.14 0.51
C ASP A 268 -4.36 -13.71 0.06
N ALA A 269 -3.55 -12.71 0.39
CA ALA A 269 -3.75 -11.35 -0.08
C ALA A 269 -3.59 -11.21 -1.60
N LEU A 270 -2.67 -11.98 -2.21
CA LEU A 270 -2.53 -12.04 -3.68
C LEU A 270 -3.74 -12.70 -4.33
N LEU A 271 -4.25 -13.79 -3.78
CA LEU A 271 -5.43 -14.49 -4.30
C LEU A 271 -6.72 -13.65 -4.22
N GLU A 272 -6.79 -12.67 -3.32
CA GLU A 272 -7.87 -11.68 -3.23
C GLU A 272 -7.93 -10.73 -4.44
N ILE A 273 -6.83 -10.58 -5.21
CA ILE A 273 -6.79 -9.73 -6.41
C ILE A 273 -7.39 -10.51 -7.58
N LYS A 274 -8.64 -10.24 -7.93
CA LYS A 274 -9.37 -10.99 -8.97
C LYS A 274 -8.75 -10.85 -10.34
N GLU A 275 -8.23 -9.66 -10.65
CA GLU A 275 -7.66 -9.29 -11.94
C GLU A 275 -6.27 -9.87 -12.19
N LEU A 276 -5.56 -10.35 -11.15
CA LEU A 276 -4.28 -11.03 -11.31
C LEU A 276 -4.48 -12.34 -12.07
N ASN A 277 -3.70 -12.58 -13.14
CA ASN A 277 -3.89 -13.75 -14.01
C ASN A 277 -3.05 -14.96 -13.57
N ALA A 278 -1.80 -14.74 -13.16
CA ALA A 278 -0.89 -15.83 -12.85
C ALA A 278 0.05 -15.50 -11.68
N ILE A 279 0.57 -16.53 -11.03
CA ILE A 279 1.60 -16.43 -9.99
C ILE A 279 2.77 -17.33 -10.38
N GLN A 280 3.96 -16.75 -10.48
CA GLN A 280 5.22 -17.44 -10.64
C GLN A 280 5.81 -17.71 -9.24
N TRP A 281 6.31 -18.93 -9.04
CA TRP A 281 6.93 -19.33 -7.80
C TRP A 281 8.44 -19.56 -7.96
N THR A 282 9.22 -18.83 -7.19
CA THR A 282 10.66 -19.02 -7.02
C THR A 282 10.91 -19.47 -5.57
N PRO A 283 11.42 -20.69 -5.35
CA PRO A 283 11.60 -21.23 -3.98
C PRO A 283 12.59 -20.48 -3.09
N GLY A 284 13.57 -19.81 -3.70
CA GLY A 284 14.64 -19.14 -2.98
C GLY A 284 15.85 -20.02 -2.69
N VAL A 285 16.91 -19.41 -2.20
CA VAL A 285 18.21 -20.06 -1.94
C VAL A 285 18.09 -21.11 -0.83
N GLY A 286 18.63 -22.30 -1.09
CA GLY A 286 18.64 -23.42 -0.13
C GLY A 286 17.36 -24.26 -0.11
N GLU A 287 16.35 -23.89 -0.88
CA GLU A 287 15.10 -24.62 -1.05
C GLU A 287 15.14 -25.56 -2.26
N PRO A 288 14.37 -26.67 -2.27
CA PRO A 288 14.23 -27.49 -3.46
C PRO A 288 13.55 -26.72 -4.59
N GLN A 289 13.93 -27.05 -5.83
CA GLN A 289 13.43 -26.38 -7.04
C GLN A 289 11.92 -26.57 -7.26
N GLY A 290 11.36 -25.83 -8.23
CA GLY A 290 9.91 -25.72 -8.44
C GLY A 290 9.18 -27.03 -8.75
N GLY A 291 9.87 -28.07 -9.25
CA GLY A 291 9.28 -29.39 -9.50
C GLY A 291 9.09 -30.26 -8.24
N SER A 292 9.64 -29.83 -7.10
CA SER A 292 9.64 -30.62 -5.86
C SER A 292 8.24 -30.85 -5.28
N PRO A 293 7.95 -32.06 -4.74
CA PRO A 293 6.71 -32.34 -4.01
C PRO A 293 6.38 -31.38 -2.87
N LYS A 294 7.38 -30.69 -2.33
CA LYS A 294 7.21 -29.65 -1.29
C LYS A 294 6.23 -28.54 -1.72
N TRP A 295 6.15 -28.26 -3.02
CA TRP A 295 5.37 -27.12 -3.55
C TRP A 295 4.02 -27.50 -4.13
N TYR A 296 3.66 -28.77 -4.20
CA TYR A 296 2.42 -29.22 -4.84
C TYR A 296 1.16 -28.60 -4.19
N ASP A 297 1.12 -28.50 -2.87
CA ASP A 297 -0.02 -27.89 -2.17
C ASP A 297 -0.11 -26.37 -2.40
N LEU A 298 1.05 -25.69 -2.56
CA LEU A 298 1.11 -24.28 -2.96
C LEU A 298 0.48 -24.11 -4.34
N TYR A 299 0.91 -24.90 -5.32
CA TYR A 299 0.37 -24.82 -6.69
C TYR A 299 -1.12 -25.14 -6.74
N LYS A 300 -1.59 -26.17 -6.04
CA LYS A 300 -3.02 -26.47 -5.92
C LYS A 300 -3.82 -25.30 -5.34
N LYS A 301 -3.28 -24.63 -4.32
CA LYS A 301 -3.91 -23.46 -3.70
C LYS A 301 -4.01 -22.30 -4.69
N ILE A 302 -2.97 -22.05 -5.47
CA ILE A 302 -2.95 -20.97 -6.49
C ILE A 302 -3.98 -21.27 -7.60
N LEU A 303 -3.95 -22.49 -8.15
CA LEU A 303 -4.87 -22.94 -9.20
C LEU A 303 -6.34 -22.92 -8.71
N ALA A 304 -6.61 -23.41 -7.49
CA ALA A 304 -7.92 -23.34 -6.86
C ALA A 304 -8.39 -21.90 -6.60
N GLY A 305 -7.45 -20.97 -6.42
CA GLY A 305 -7.72 -19.53 -6.33
C GLY A 305 -7.99 -18.86 -7.69
N GLY A 306 -8.10 -19.64 -8.78
CA GLY A 306 -8.40 -19.12 -10.12
C GLY A 306 -7.22 -18.35 -10.73
N LYS A 307 -5.99 -18.74 -10.46
CA LYS A 307 -4.78 -18.18 -11.06
C LYS A 307 -3.98 -19.29 -11.75
N SER A 308 -3.36 -18.97 -12.88
CA SER A 308 -2.37 -19.86 -13.50
C SER A 308 -1.07 -19.86 -12.70
N ILE A 309 -0.29 -20.92 -12.82
CA ILE A 309 1.02 -21.01 -12.17
C ILE A 309 2.15 -20.98 -13.19
N MET A 310 3.32 -20.46 -12.76
CA MET A 310 4.59 -20.67 -13.41
C MET A 310 5.55 -21.30 -12.42
N ALA A 311 5.96 -22.55 -12.70
CA ALA A 311 6.90 -23.32 -11.87
C ALA A 311 8.29 -23.25 -12.51
N CYS A 312 9.29 -22.74 -11.77
CA CYS A 312 10.65 -22.53 -12.27
C CYS A 312 11.58 -23.67 -11.91
N TRP A 313 12.53 -23.93 -12.81
CA TRP A 313 13.60 -24.92 -12.67
C TRP A 313 13.09 -26.35 -12.38
N VAL A 314 12.03 -26.74 -13.08
CA VAL A 314 11.50 -28.10 -13.03
C VAL A 314 12.43 -29.02 -13.82
N THR A 315 12.88 -30.12 -13.22
CA THR A 315 13.70 -31.11 -13.89
C THR A 315 12.84 -32.14 -14.64
N LEU A 316 13.45 -32.83 -15.62
CA LEU A 316 12.73 -33.82 -16.42
C LEU A 316 12.15 -34.97 -15.56
N ASP A 317 12.88 -35.38 -14.51
CA ASP A 317 12.43 -36.42 -13.58
C ASP A 317 11.27 -35.96 -12.68
N GLU A 318 11.17 -34.66 -12.39
CA GLU A 318 10.10 -34.07 -11.56
C GLU A 318 8.83 -33.81 -12.39
N LEU A 319 8.92 -33.69 -13.72
CA LEU A 319 7.84 -33.26 -14.59
C LEU A 319 6.58 -34.11 -14.45
N ARG A 320 6.71 -35.46 -14.61
CA ARG A 320 5.57 -36.36 -14.49
C ARG A 320 4.96 -36.38 -13.07
N PRO A 321 5.74 -36.55 -11.98
CA PRO A 321 5.21 -36.45 -10.63
C PRO A 321 4.50 -35.13 -10.31
N LEU A 322 5.00 -34.00 -10.83
CA LEU A 322 4.36 -32.69 -10.69
C LEU A 322 2.99 -32.70 -11.36
N LEU A 323 2.93 -33.05 -12.66
CA LEU A 323 1.67 -33.03 -13.43
C LEU A 323 0.65 -34.06 -12.94
N ASP A 324 1.07 -35.24 -12.46
CA ASP A 324 0.19 -36.22 -11.81
C ASP A 324 -0.51 -35.64 -10.57
N ASN A 325 0.12 -34.69 -9.88
CA ASN A 325 -0.41 -34.09 -8.64
C ASN A 325 -1.23 -32.84 -8.83
N ILE A 326 -0.86 -31.96 -9.79
CA ILE A 326 -1.50 -30.64 -9.96
C ILE A 326 -2.38 -30.57 -11.22
N GLY A 327 -2.29 -31.53 -12.14
CA GLY A 327 -2.95 -31.51 -13.44
C GLY A 327 -2.19 -30.70 -14.48
N GLY A 328 -2.77 -30.56 -15.68
CA GLY A 328 -2.17 -29.87 -16.82
C GLY A 328 -2.82 -28.53 -17.17
N ASP A 329 -3.81 -28.06 -16.42
CA ASP A 329 -4.50 -26.81 -16.75
C ASP A 329 -3.93 -25.61 -15.98
N GLY A 330 -3.60 -24.54 -16.75
CA GLY A 330 -3.05 -23.32 -16.19
C GLY A 330 -1.59 -23.44 -15.73
N VAL A 331 -0.82 -24.36 -16.28
CA VAL A 331 0.56 -24.65 -15.86
C VAL A 331 1.58 -24.12 -16.87
N HIS A 332 2.51 -23.29 -16.43
CA HIS A 332 3.70 -22.88 -17.18
C HIS A 332 4.93 -23.48 -16.50
N LEU A 333 5.71 -24.21 -17.27
CA LEU A 333 6.91 -24.90 -16.82
C LEU A 333 8.14 -24.19 -17.39
N GLU A 334 8.98 -23.65 -16.50
CA GLU A 334 10.32 -23.19 -16.83
C GLU A 334 11.30 -24.30 -16.51
N MET A 335 11.89 -24.90 -17.52
CA MET A 335 12.79 -26.05 -17.41
C MET A 335 14.17 -25.71 -17.96
N ASP A 336 15.21 -26.30 -17.39
CA ASP A 336 16.57 -26.20 -17.94
C ASP A 336 16.86 -27.39 -18.85
N PHE A 337 16.98 -27.13 -20.16
CA PHE A 337 17.33 -28.13 -21.15
C PHE A 337 18.74 -27.91 -21.66
N HIS A 338 19.45 -28.98 -21.90
CA HIS A 338 20.80 -28.95 -22.45
C HIS A 338 20.85 -29.27 -23.95
N ASN A 339 19.78 -29.88 -24.48
CA ASN A 339 19.73 -30.33 -25.89
C ASN A 339 18.29 -30.61 -26.34
N GLU A 340 18.08 -30.67 -27.66
CA GLU A 340 16.78 -30.92 -28.29
C GLU A 340 16.09 -32.22 -27.84
N ARG A 341 16.86 -33.26 -27.50
CA ARG A 341 16.31 -34.56 -27.08
C ARG A 341 15.59 -34.47 -25.72
N GLU A 342 16.11 -33.67 -24.80
CA GLU A 342 15.46 -33.43 -23.53
C GLU A 342 14.14 -32.69 -23.70
N VAL A 343 14.09 -31.70 -24.60
CA VAL A 343 12.86 -30.99 -24.94
C VAL A 343 11.82 -31.94 -25.53
N GLU A 344 12.24 -32.84 -26.47
CA GLU A 344 11.34 -33.83 -27.06
C GLU A 344 10.79 -34.82 -26.01
N GLN A 345 11.59 -35.17 -25.00
CA GLN A 345 11.14 -36.05 -23.90
C GLN A 345 10.09 -35.35 -23.05
N ALA A 346 10.32 -34.09 -22.68
CA ALA A 346 9.37 -33.27 -21.92
C ALA A 346 8.06 -33.08 -22.69
N MET A 347 8.12 -32.77 -23.99
CA MET A 347 6.95 -32.63 -24.86
C MET A 347 6.09 -33.89 -24.89
N ARG A 348 6.69 -35.09 -25.00
CA ARG A 348 5.96 -36.36 -24.97
C ARG A 348 5.25 -36.60 -23.62
N ILE A 349 5.86 -36.20 -22.53
CA ILE A 349 5.19 -36.28 -21.20
C ILE A 349 4.00 -35.35 -21.15
N ILE A 350 4.17 -34.10 -21.62
CA ILE A 350 3.12 -33.07 -21.58
C ILE A 350 1.92 -33.46 -22.46
N GLU A 351 2.13 -34.09 -23.64
CA GLU A 351 1.07 -34.58 -24.51
C GLU A 351 0.06 -35.49 -23.79
N GLU A 352 0.50 -36.27 -22.80
CA GLU A 352 -0.38 -37.13 -21.99
C GLU A 352 -1.34 -36.35 -21.06
N TYR A 353 -1.04 -35.08 -20.73
CA TYR A 353 -1.81 -34.23 -19.84
C TYR A 353 -2.54 -33.10 -20.54
N GLN A 354 -2.32 -32.93 -21.85
CA GLN A 354 -3.11 -31.99 -22.65
C GLN A 354 -4.47 -32.59 -22.91
N SER A 355 -5.55 -31.96 -22.43
CA SER A 355 -6.91 -32.37 -22.74
C SER A 355 -7.13 -32.34 -24.26
N HIS A 356 -7.52 -33.45 -24.83
CA HIS A 356 -7.96 -33.51 -26.22
C HIS A 356 -9.25 -32.66 -26.37
N ASP A 357 -9.16 -31.69 -27.22
CA ASP A 357 -10.13 -30.60 -27.46
C ASP A 357 -11.61 -30.96 -27.35
N GLU A 358 -12.29 -30.24 -26.43
CA GLU A 358 -13.69 -29.83 -26.56
C GLU A 358 -13.83 -28.48 -27.31
N ALA A 359 -12.75 -27.92 -27.85
CA ALA A 359 -12.73 -26.57 -28.43
C ALA A 359 -13.51 -26.39 -29.74
N ASP A 360 -13.95 -27.47 -30.37
CA ASP A 360 -14.80 -27.39 -31.58
C ASP A 360 -16.29 -27.19 -31.29
N ASP A 361 -16.78 -27.48 -30.09
CA ASP A 361 -18.18 -27.34 -29.74
C ASP A 361 -18.52 -25.94 -29.18
N GLU A 362 -17.62 -25.27 -28.44
CA GLU A 362 -17.88 -23.91 -27.93
C GLU A 362 -17.85 -22.84 -29.03
N VAL A 363 -16.99 -22.97 -30.04
CA VAL A 363 -16.98 -22.05 -31.20
C VAL A 363 -18.27 -22.15 -32.00
N ARG A 364 -18.88 -23.32 -32.09
CA ARG A 364 -20.18 -23.52 -32.71
C ARG A 364 -21.35 -22.96 -31.89
N GLU A 365 -21.25 -22.91 -30.58
CA GLU A 365 -22.27 -22.35 -29.68
C GLU A 365 -22.23 -20.81 -29.64
N ILE A 366 -21.04 -20.20 -29.69
CA ILE A 366 -20.85 -18.75 -29.78
C ILE A 366 -21.37 -18.20 -31.11
N ILE A 367 -21.19 -18.93 -32.21
CA ILE A 367 -21.75 -18.55 -33.52
C ILE A 367 -23.27 -18.63 -33.53
N ARG A 368 -23.88 -19.55 -32.78
CA ARG A 368 -25.36 -19.66 -32.64
C ARG A 368 -25.94 -18.51 -31.78
N LEU A 369 -25.20 -17.94 -30.82
CA LEU A 369 -25.66 -16.87 -29.95
C LEU A 369 -25.59 -15.47 -30.60
N VAL A 370 -24.77 -15.30 -31.64
CA VAL A 370 -24.62 -14.03 -32.37
C VAL A 370 -25.70 -13.81 -33.46
N GLU A 371 -26.44 -14.85 -33.85
CA GLU A 371 -27.43 -14.77 -34.95
C GLU A 371 -28.89 -14.55 -34.52
N SER A 372 -29.21 -14.23 -33.26
CA SER A 372 -30.58 -13.94 -32.81
C SER A 372 -30.74 -12.55 -32.18
N PRO A 373 -31.36 -11.59 -32.87
CA PRO A 373 -31.65 -10.29 -32.29
C PRO A 373 -33.05 -10.32 -31.63
N THR A 374 -33.09 -10.27 -30.29
CA THR A 374 -34.30 -9.82 -29.59
C THR A 374 -33.92 -9.07 -28.33
N GLU A 375 -34.12 -7.77 -28.35
CA GLU A 375 -34.12 -6.91 -27.16
C GLU A 375 -35.27 -7.31 -26.24
N PRO A 376 -35.06 -7.28 -24.91
CA PRO A 376 -36.16 -7.03 -23.99
C PRO A 376 -35.95 -5.66 -23.29
N SER A 377 -36.91 -4.80 -23.49
CA SER A 377 -37.12 -3.59 -22.72
C SER A 377 -37.30 -3.91 -21.23
N VAL A 378 -36.33 -3.56 -20.42
CA VAL A 378 -36.44 -3.65 -18.95
C VAL A 378 -37.14 -2.40 -18.45
N SER A 379 -38.33 -2.56 -17.84
CA SER A 379 -39.09 -1.47 -17.27
C SER A 379 -38.43 -0.97 -15.97
N LEU A 380 -38.43 0.33 -15.79
CA LEU A 380 -37.87 1.06 -14.64
C LEU A 380 -38.39 0.60 -13.27
N SER A 381 -39.57 -0.08 -13.25
CA SER A 381 -40.19 -0.54 -12.00
C SER A 381 -39.57 -1.79 -11.35
N SER A 382 -38.66 -2.50 -12.05
CA SER A 382 -37.96 -3.65 -11.49
C SER A 382 -36.67 -3.32 -10.77
N LEU A 383 -36.19 -2.06 -10.87
CA LEU A 383 -34.95 -1.59 -10.23
C LEU A 383 -35.21 -0.93 -8.87
N LEU A 384 -36.45 -0.63 -8.51
CA LEU A 384 -36.81 0.09 -7.27
C LEU A 384 -37.14 -0.81 -6.06
N SER A 385 -37.28 -2.14 -6.24
CA SER A 385 -37.60 -3.04 -5.13
C SER A 385 -36.46 -3.38 -4.14
N PRO A 386 -35.18 -3.16 -4.41
CA PRO A 386 -34.11 -3.40 -3.43
C PRO A 386 -33.91 -2.26 -2.40
N LEU A 387 -34.30 -1.02 -2.70
CA LEU A 387 -33.98 0.14 -1.85
C LEU A 387 -34.67 0.10 -0.47
N SER A 388 -35.89 -0.37 -0.37
CA SER A 388 -36.58 -0.46 0.92
C SER A 388 -36.01 -1.52 1.87
N SER A 389 -35.34 -2.55 1.33
CA SER A 389 -34.68 -3.58 2.13
C SER A 389 -33.25 -3.17 2.56
N LEU A 390 -32.59 -2.29 1.80
CA LEU A 390 -31.25 -1.77 2.12
C LEU A 390 -31.29 -0.72 3.24
N LEU A 391 -32.38 0.02 3.38
CA LEU A 391 -32.55 1.03 4.43
C LEU A 391 -32.91 0.44 5.83
N SER A 392 -33.23 -0.84 5.91
CA SER A 392 -33.54 -1.51 7.17
C SER A 392 -32.44 -1.40 8.24
N PRO A 393 -31.14 -1.49 7.93
CA PRO A 393 -30.07 -1.24 8.90
C PRO A 393 -29.97 0.22 9.34
N LEU A 394 -30.25 1.20 8.46
CA LEU A 394 -30.25 2.63 8.81
C LEU A 394 -31.38 2.98 9.81
N THR A 395 -32.42 2.17 9.87
CA THR A 395 -33.53 2.36 10.81
C THR A 395 -33.34 1.66 12.15
N SER A 396 -32.24 0.89 12.32
CA SER A 396 -31.91 0.23 13.57
C SER A 396 -31.39 1.22 14.63
N LYS A 397 -31.43 0.82 15.90
CA LYS A 397 -31.21 1.63 17.11
C LYS A 397 -29.76 2.08 17.35
N LYS A 398 -28.89 2.12 16.34
CA LYS A 398 -27.45 2.42 16.45
C LYS A 398 -27.21 3.92 16.23
N ILE A 399 -26.29 4.51 16.99
CA ILE A 399 -25.71 5.81 16.62
C ILE A 399 -24.86 5.60 15.35
N LEU A 400 -25.14 6.38 14.32
CA LEU A 400 -24.42 6.33 13.05
C LEU A 400 -23.24 7.28 13.08
N ILE A 401 -22.13 6.87 12.49
CA ILE A 401 -20.91 7.66 12.40
C ILE A 401 -20.79 8.18 10.97
N LEU A 402 -20.87 9.50 10.84
CA LEU A 402 -20.57 10.22 9.60
C LEU A 402 -19.06 10.44 9.54
N ASP A 403 -18.51 10.62 8.36
CA ASP A 403 -17.09 10.90 8.18
C ASP A 403 -16.69 12.32 8.65
N GLY A 404 -15.52 12.80 8.27
CA GLY A 404 -14.96 14.08 8.67
C GLY A 404 -14.69 14.99 7.48
N ALA A 405 -13.97 16.08 7.74
CA ALA A 405 -13.76 17.15 6.77
C ALA A 405 -12.95 16.71 5.54
N MET A 406 -13.58 16.59 4.38
CA MET A 406 -12.93 16.34 3.10
C MET A 406 -11.88 17.44 2.80
N GLY A 407 -12.23 18.70 2.94
CA GLY A 407 -11.33 19.83 2.64
C GLY A 407 -10.08 19.85 3.53
N THR A 408 -10.21 19.55 4.83
CA THR A 408 -9.07 19.45 5.75
C THR A 408 -8.12 18.33 5.36
N MET A 409 -8.66 17.18 4.98
CA MET A 409 -7.83 16.06 4.52
C MET A 409 -7.14 16.37 3.19
N ILE A 410 -7.80 17.05 2.24
CA ILE A 410 -7.20 17.51 0.98
C ILE A 410 -6.02 18.47 1.25
N GLN A 411 -6.13 19.38 2.22
CA GLN A 411 -5.06 20.31 2.56
C GLN A 411 -3.77 19.60 2.99
N GLN A 412 -3.86 18.42 3.61
CA GLN A 412 -2.69 17.65 4.05
C GLN A 412 -1.82 17.18 2.88
N TYR A 413 -2.38 17.08 1.67
CA TYR A 413 -1.63 16.68 0.46
C TYR A 413 -0.81 17.83 -0.15
N GLY A 414 -0.94 19.06 0.33
CA GLY A 414 -0.14 20.21 -0.14
C GLY A 414 -0.26 20.51 -1.63
N LEU A 415 -1.44 20.26 -2.22
CA LEU A 415 -1.68 20.34 -3.67
C LEU A 415 -1.40 21.72 -4.22
N GLN A 416 -0.82 21.76 -5.43
CA GLN A 416 -0.56 22.97 -6.18
C GLN A 416 -1.53 23.06 -7.38
N GLU A 417 -1.52 24.19 -8.09
CA GLU A 417 -2.41 24.48 -9.21
C GLU A 417 -2.42 23.35 -10.27
N GLU A 418 -1.26 22.75 -10.55
CA GLU A 418 -1.11 21.68 -11.53
C GLU A 418 -1.97 20.46 -11.19
N HIS A 419 -2.10 20.13 -9.91
CA HIS A 419 -2.89 19.00 -9.42
C HIS A 419 -4.39 19.25 -9.61
N PHE A 420 -4.84 20.48 -9.34
CA PHE A 420 -6.24 20.87 -9.57
C PHE A 420 -6.57 20.90 -11.07
N ARG A 421 -5.62 21.25 -11.93
CA ARG A 421 -5.81 21.23 -13.39
C ARG A 421 -5.78 19.81 -13.97
N GLY A 422 -4.84 18.99 -13.50
CA GLY A 422 -4.57 17.71 -14.12
C GLY A 422 -4.31 17.85 -15.63
N SER A 423 -4.39 16.75 -16.37
CA SER A 423 -4.28 16.80 -17.83
C SER A 423 -5.53 17.39 -18.53
N ARG A 424 -6.71 17.18 -17.91
CA ARG A 424 -8.00 17.57 -18.50
C ARG A 424 -8.20 19.08 -18.59
N PHE A 425 -7.67 19.85 -17.64
CA PHE A 425 -7.83 21.30 -17.51
C PHE A 425 -6.51 22.05 -17.62
N ALA A 426 -5.47 21.46 -18.23
CA ALA A 426 -4.14 22.03 -18.35
C ALA A 426 -4.11 23.45 -18.97
N HIS A 427 -5.07 23.77 -19.83
CA HIS A 427 -5.21 25.06 -20.53
C HIS A 427 -6.48 25.83 -20.13
N HIS A 428 -7.03 25.55 -18.94
CA HIS A 428 -8.21 26.27 -18.44
C HIS A 428 -7.88 27.72 -18.10
N ASP A 429 -8.79 28.64 -18.39
CA ASP A 429 -8.53 30.09 -18.27
C ASP A 429 -8.49 30.63 -16.84
N TYR A 430 -9.07 29.88 -15.88
CA TYR A 430 -9.15 30.25 -14.45
C TYR A 430 -8.17 29.46 -13.62
N ASP A 431 -7.72 30.03 -12.49
CA ASP A 431 -7.00 29.26 -11.47
C ASP A 431 -7.97 28.30 -10.78
N LEU A 432 -7.57 27.04 -10.65
CA LEU A 432 -8.40 25.98 -10.09
C LEU A 432 -8.00 25.59 -8.66
N LYS A 433 -6.87 26.08 -8.15
CA LYS A 433 -6.43 25.81 -6.78
C LYS A 433 -7.47 26.30 -5.78
N GLY A 434 -7.95 25.41 -4.93
CA GLY A 434 -9.04 25.66 -3.97
C GLY A 434 -10.39 25.10 -4.40
N CYS A 435 -10.57 24.73 -5.66
CA CYS A 435 -11.74 24.01 -6.16
C CYS A 435 -11.61 22.52 -5.81
N ASN A 436 -11.91 22.14 -4.57
CA ASN A 436 -11.70 20.77 -4.11
C ASN A 436 -12.53 19.72 -4.87
N ASP A 437 -13.72 20.09 -5.31
CA ASP A 437 -14.66 19.22 -6.01
C ASP A 437 -14.10 18.69 -7.34
N ILE A 438 -13.26 19.50 -8.06
CA ILE A 438 -12.65 19.12 -9.33
C ILE A 438 -11.67 17.94 -9.17
N LEU A 439 -11.13 17.72 -7.95
CA LEU A 439 -10.19 16.64 -7.68
C LEU A 439 -10.81 15.25 -7.92
N SER A 440 -12.11 15.14 -7.88
CA SER A 440 -12.82 13.92 -8.30
C SER A 440 -12.58 13.55 -9.77
N LEU A 441 -12.21 14.53 -10.62
CA LEU A 441 -11.84 14.32 -12.03
C LEU A 441 -10.33 14.35 -12.27
N THR A 442 -9.58 15.16 -11.53
CA THR A 442 -8.17 15.44 -11.80
C THR A 442 -7.22 14.63 -10.93
N CYS A 443 -7.62 14.36 -9.68
CA CYS A 443 -6.85 13.56 -8.70
C CYS A 443 -7.76 12.59 -7.94
N PRO A 444 -8.50 11.69 -8.63
CA PRO A 444 -9.49 10.81 -8.00
C PRO A 444 -8.91 9.89 -6.93
N PHE A 445 -7.62 9.59 -7.00
CA PHE A 445 -6.92 8.78 -6.02
C PHE A 445 -6.85 9.45 -4.63
N ILE A 446 -6.73 10.79 -4.55
CA ILE A 446 -6.74 11.53 -3.27
C ILE A 446 -8.12 11.42 -2.61
N VAL A 447 -9.18 11.64 -3.39
CA VAL A 447 -10.56 11.54 -2.89
C VAL A 447 -10.85 10.11 -2.41
N ARG A 448 -10.39 9.10 -3.17
CA ARG A 448 -10.49 7.68 -2.79
C ARG A 448 -9.77 7.38 -1.48
N ASP A 449 -8.55 7.89 -1.31
CA ASP A 449 -7.76 7.68 -0.11
C ASP A 449 -8.39 8.32 1.13
N ILE A 450 -8.98 9.51 1.00
CA ILE A 450 -9.69 10.16 2.10
C ILE A 450 -10.92 9.34 2.52
N HIS A 451 -11.72 8.85 1.57
CA HIS A 451 -12.85 7.97 1.88
C HIS A 451 -12.38 6.68 2.57
N ARG A 452 -11.29 6.07 2.08
CA ARG A 452 -10.67 4.90 2.71
C ARG A 452 -10.33 5.16 4.17
N LYS A 453 -9.62 6.25 4.46
CA LYS A 453 -9.21 6.62 5.82
C LYS A 453 -10.41 6.79 6.76
N TYR A 454 -11.48 7.40 6.31
CA TYR A 454 -12.69 7.58 7.12
C TYR A 454 -13.45 6.26 7.32
N LEU A 455 -13.55 5.40 6.34
CA LEU A 455 -14.16 4.07 6.46
C LEU A 455 -13.37 3.17 7.42
N GLU A 456 -12.04 3.21 7.36
CA GLU A 456 -11.14 2.52 8.29
C GLU A 456 -11.21 3.10 9.71
N ALA A 457 -11.45 4.40 9.83
CA ALA A 457 -11.70 5.06 11.11
C ALA A 457 -13.03 4.66 11.75
N GLY A 458 -13.93 4.05 10.99
CA GLY A 458 -15.19 3.52 11.49
C GLY A 458 -16.44 4.23 11.00
N ALA A 459 -16.35 5.18 10.05
CA ALA A 459 -17.51 5.88 9.49
C ALA A 459 -18.52 4.89 8.88
N ASP A 460 -19.78 5.00 9.25
CA ASP A 460 -20.89 4.26 8.66
C ASP A 460 -21.42 4.95 7.39
N ILE A 461 -21.28 6.28 7.30
CA ILE A 461 -21.71 7.13 6.20
C ILE A 461 -20.49 7.95 5.75
N ILE A 462 -20.22 8.02 4.45
CA ILE A 462 -19.21 8.91 3.85
C ILE A 462 -19.88 9.91 2.90
N GLU A 463 -19.38 11.16 2.91
CA GLU A 463 -19.89 12.25 2.08
C GLU A 463 -19.14 12.30 0.74
N THR A 464 -19.86 12.52 -0.37
CA THR A 464 -19.21 12.74 -1.67
C THR A 464 -18.43 14.05 -1.69
N ASN A 465 -17.34 14.11 -2.46
CA ASN A 465 -16.58 15.36 -2.66
C ASN A 465 -17.30 16.29 -3.66
N THR A 466 -18.47 16.79 -3.26
CA THR A 466 -19.39 17.56 -4.13
C THR A 466 -20.01 18.78 -3.46
N PHE A 467 -19.46 19.24 -2.34
CA PHE A 467 -19.97 20.34 -1.52
C PHE A 467 -20.32 21.60 -2.35
N ASN A 468 -19.45 22.01 -3.30
CA ASN A 468 -19.65 23.15 -4.19
C ASN A 468 -19.98 22.75 -5.63
N ALA A 469 -20.21 21.44 -5.92
CA ALA A 469 -20.31 20.93 -7.28
C ALA A 469 -21.65 21.27 -7.98
N GLN A 470 -22.13 22.49 -7.82
CA GLN A 470 -23.29 23.07 -8.49
C GLN A 470 -22.89 24.31 -9.30
N ARG A 471 -23.65 24.60 -10.39
CA ARG A 471 -23.26 25.56 -11.43
C ARG A 471 -22.99 26.98 -10.93
N ILE A 472 -23.60 27.43 -9.83
CA ILE A 472 -23.42 28.78 -9.28
C ILE A 472 -22.00 28.89 -8.67
N SER A 473 -21.61 28.00 -7.77
CA SER A 473 -20.26 27.99 -7.19
C SER A 473 -19.19 27.60 -8.20
N MET A 474 -19.47 26.64 -9.10
CA MET A 474 -18.53 26.24 -10.14
C MET A 474 -18.30 27.36 -11.19
N SER A 475 -19.21 28.32 -11.33
CA SER A 475 -18.99 29.47 -12.23
C SER A 475 -17.85 30.38 -11.76
N ASP A 476 -17.52 30.39 -10.47
CA ASP A 476 -16.40 31.15 -9.91
C ASP A 476 -15.04 30.63 -10.43
N TYR A 477 -15.01 29.38 -10.87
CA TYR A 477 -13.86 28.73 -11.49
C TYR A 477 -14.01 28.47 -13.00
N GLY A 478 -15.10 28.98 -13.64
CA GLY A 478 -15.38 28.67 -15.05
C GLY A 478 -15.75 27.20 -15.34
N LEU A 479 -16.18 26.46 -14.33
CA LEU A 479 -16.44 25.03 -14.37
C LEU A 479 -17.94 24.66 -14.36
N GLN A 480 -18.83 25.60 -14.56
CA GLN A 480 -20.29 25.39 -14.49
C GLN A 480 -20.84 24.34 -15.48
N ASP A 481 -20.12 24.04 -16.54
CA ASP A 481 -20.51 23.04 -17.53
C ASP A 481 -19.99 21.62 -17.20
N TYR A 482 -19.19 21.50 -16.14
CA TYR A 482 -18.63 20.23 -15.67
C TYR A 482 -19.31 19.71 -14.40
N CYS A 483 -20.33 20.40 -13.87
CA CYS A 483 -21.00 20.02 -12.61
C CYS A 483 -21.47 18.55 -12.62
N ARG A 484 -22.12 18.14 -13.73
CA ARG A 484 -22.58 16.75 -13.84
C ARG A 484 -21.43 15.74 -13.80
N ASP A 485 -20.34 16.00 -14.51
CA ASP A 485 -19.18 15.10 -14.56
C ASP A 485 -18.50 14.99 -13.19
N ILE A 486 -18.37 16.12 -12.46
CA ILE A 486 -17.78 16.18 -11.12
C ILE A 486 -18.62 15.35 -10.15
N ASN A 487 -19.95 15.56 -10.11
CA ASN A 487 -20.84 14.84 -9.21
C ASN A 487 -20.83 13.33 -9.48
N LEU A 488 -20.92 12.91 -10.75
CA LEU A 488 -20.87 11.49 -11.11
C LEU A 488 -19.54 10.84 -10.75
N ALA A 489 -18.43 11.53 -10.98
CA ALA A 489 -17.11 11.01 -10.63
C ALA A 489 -16.96 10.86 -9.11
N ALA A 490 -17.39 11.86 -8.33
CA ALA A 490 -17.33 11.84 -6.89
C ALA A 490 -18.19 10.71 -6.29
N VAL A 491 -19.43 10.55 -6.77
CA VAL A 491 -20.30 9.45 -6.31
C VAL A 491 -19.70 8.09 -6.66
N LYS A 492 -19.16 7.95 -7.87
CA LYS A 492 -18.50 6.70 -8.27
C LYS A 492 -17.37 6.32 -7.31
N ILE A 493 -16.49 7.27 -6.98
CA ILE A 493 -15.37 7.04 -6.06
C ILE A 493 -15.89 6.64 -4.67
N ALA A 494 -16.84 7.42 -4.12
CA ALA A 494 -17.42 7.15 -2.81
C ALA A 494 -18.13 5.79 -2.76
N ARG A 495 -18.90 5.43 -3.82
CA ARG A 495 -19.59 4.16 -3.93
C ARG A 495 -18.64 2.98 -3.97
N GLU A 496 -17.60 3.06 -4.82
CA GLU A 496 -16.55 2.05 -4.90
C GLU A 496 -15.93 1.77 -3.52
N MET A 497 -15.64 2.82 -2.76
CA MET A 497 -15.06 2.69 -1.43
C MET A 497 -16.07 2.16 -0.41
N ALA A 498 -17.29 2.68 -0.37
CA ALA A 498 -18.33 2.20 0.53
C ALA A 498 -18.65 0.72 0.29
N ASP A 499 -18.74 0.28 -0.96
CA ASP A 499 -19.00 -1.12 -1.30
C ASP A 499 -17.85 -2.03 -0.89
N GLN A 500 -16.59 -1.58 -1.04
CA GLN A 500 -15.40 -2.34 -0.63
C GLN A 500 -15.37 -2.58 0.89
N TYR A 501 -15.79 -1.60 1.70
CA TYR A 501 -15.76 -1.67 3.17
C TYR A 501 -17.09 -2.09 3.80
N SER A 502 -18.11 -2.36 2.99
CA SER A 502 -19.43 -2.77 3.46
C SER A 502 -19.47 -4.27 3.75
N THR A 503 -20.02 -4.62 4.91
CA THR A 503 -20.30 -6.02 5.27
C THR A 503 -21.77 -6.17 5.67
N SER A 504 -22.26 -7.41 5.76
CA SER A 504 -23.62 -7.69 6.24
C SER A 504 -23.86 -7.18 7.67
N GLU A 505 -22.82 -7.10 8.50
CA GLU A 505 -22.87 -6.66 9.89
C GLU A 505 -22.63 -5.16 10.03
N LYS A 506 -21.84 -4.57 9.13
CA LYS A 506 -21.51 -3.15 9.11
C LYS A 506 -21.65 -2.58 7.69
N PRO A 507 -22.87 -2.35 7.19
CA PRO A 507 -23.08 -1.73 5.89
C PRO A 507 -22.57 -0.28 5.88
N ARG A 508 -22.06 0.18 4.73
CA ARG A 508 -21.58 1.54 4.52
C ARG A 508 -22.45 2.27 3.52
N TYR A 509 -22.67 3.54 3.74
CA TYR A 509 -23.58 4.37 2.96
C TYR A 509 -22.87 5.57 2.37
N VAL A 510 -23.36 6.05 1.23
CA VAL A 510 -22.87 7.24 0.54
C VAL A 510 -23.91 8.35 0.64
N ALA A 511 -23.51 9.47 1.25
CA ALA A 511 -24.29 10.69 1.31
C ALA A 511 -23.82 11.65 0.21
N GLY A 512 -24.72 12.07 -0.67
CA GLY A 512 -24.44 13.08 -1.67
C GLY A 512 -24.42 14.45 -1.01
N SER A 513 -23.24 15.03 -0.82
CA SER A 513 -23.05 16.35 -0.19
C SER A 513 -23.52 17.46 -1.10
N ILE A 514 -24.40 18.32 -0.59
CA ILE A 514 -25.02 19.47 -1.26
C ILE A 514 -24.86 20.68 -0.36
N GLY A 515 -23.82 21.47 -0.61
CA GLY A 515 -23.55 22.68 0.15
C GLY A 515 -24.38 23.89 -0.30
N PRO A 516 -24.21 25.02 0.40
CA PRO A 516 -24.82 26.28 -0.04
C PRO A 516 -24.14 26.80 -1.31
N THR A 517 -24.83 27.67 -2.03
CA THR A 517 -24.28 28.33 -3.20
C THR A 517 -23.39 29.51 -2.81
N SER A 518 -22.40 29.88 -3.62
CA SER A 518 -21.51 31.05 -3.37
C SER A 518 -22.24 32.38 -3.39
N ARG A 519 -23.44 32.43 -3.96
CA ARG A 519 -24.38 33.56 -3.93
C ARG A 519 -25.72 33.06 -3.40
N THR A 520 -26.43 33.85 -2.64
CA THR A 520 -27.76 33.52 -2.08
C THR A 520 -28.84 34.47 -2.55
N THR A 521 -30.10 34.08 -2.32
CA THR A 521 -31.26 34.95 -2.58
C THR A 521 -31.37 36.09 -1.59
N SER A 522 -30.78 35.94 -0.39
CA SER A 522 -30.86 36.91 0.71
C SER A 522 -29.71 37.91 0.74
N ILE A 523 -28.56 37.60 0.13
CA ILE A 523 -27.38 38.48 0.08
C ILE A 523 -26.95 38.69 -1.36
N ALA A 524 -26.96 39.96 -1.79
CA ALA A 524 -26.43 40.39 -3.08
C ALA A 524 -24.92 40.69 -2.95
N THR A 525 -24.06 39.71 -3.12
CA THR A 525 -22.59 39.88 -3.07
C THR A 525 -22.01 40.63 -4.27
N SER A 526 -22.73 40.69 -5.41
CA SER A 526 -22.32 41.39 -6.65
C SER A 526 -23.32 42.44 -7.14
N GLY A 527 -24.25 42.85 -6.26
CA GLY A 527 -25.30 43.83 -6.65
C GLY A 527 -26.50 43.26 -7.41
N ILE A 528 -26.46 41.99 -7.80
CA ILE A 528 -27.56 41.26 -8.45
C ILE A 528 -27.94 40.08 -7.55
N PRO A 529 -29.16 40.07 -6.93
CA PRO A 529 -29.61 38.93 -6.12
C PRO A 529 -29.82 37.73 -7.02
N LEU A 530 -29.51 36.53 -6.47
CA LEU A 530 -29.80 35.27 -7.10
C LEU A 530 -31.31 35.05 -7.14
N SER A 531 -31.87 34.66 -8.28
CA SER A 531 -33.27 34.29 -8.35
C SER A 531 -33.52 32.88 -7.84
N LYS A 532 -34.72 32.60 -7.27
CA LYS A 532 -35.11 31.25 -6.87
C LYS A 532 -35.03 30.25 -8.01
N GLU A 533 -35.31 30.66 -9.24
CA GLU A 533 -35.26 29.80 -10.41
C GLU A 533 -33.81 29.43 -10.77
N GLU A 534 -32.86 30.35 -10.69
CA GLU A 534 -31.42 30.01 -10.90
C GLU A 534 -30.93 29.06 -9.83
N LEU A 535 -31.34 29.25 -8.57
CA LEU A 535 -31.02 28.36 -7.46
C LEU A 535 -31.63 26.97 -7.66
N ARG A 536 -32.89 26.90 -8.08
CA ARG A 536 -33.59 25.66 -8.39
C ARG A 536 -32.90 24.89 -9.49
N ILE A 537 -32.51 25.53 -10.60
CA ILE A 537 -31.80 24.90 -11.72
C ILE A 537 -30.44 24.32 -11.25
N ALA A 538 -29.73 25.06 -10.39
CA ALA A 538 -28.43 24.62 -9.89
C ALA A 538 -28.55 23.36 -9.03
N TYR A 539 -29.46 23.33 -8.09
CA TYR A 539 -29.70 22.16 -7.27
C TYR A 539 -30.32 21.00 -8.05
N GLU A 540 -31.17 21.28 -9.04
CA GLU A 540 -31.75 20.26 -9.90
C GLU A 540 -30.69 19.49 -10.69
N GLU A 541 -29.70 20.20 -11.25
CA GLU A 541 -28.57 19.59 -11.98
C GLU A 541 -27.71 18.74 -11.06
N GLN A 542 -27.35 19.25 -9.88
CA GLN A 542 -26.54 18.53 -8.91
C GLN A 542 -27.25 17.31 -8.36
N ILE A 543 -28.47 17.45 -7.87
CA ILE A 543 -29.24 16.34 -7.27
C ILE A 543 -29.51 15.23 -8.31
N LYS A 544 -29.83 15.57 -9.56
CA LYS A 544 -29.98 14.59 -10.63
C LYS A 544 -28.70 13.76 -10.84
N ALA A 545 -27.53 14.41 -10.86
CA ALA A 545 -26.27 13.72 -11.05
C ALA A 545 -25.90 12.85 -9.84
N LEU A 546 -26.15 13.31 -8.61
CA LEU A 546 -25.94 12.52 -7.39
C LEU A 546 -26.81 11.26 -7.36
N VAL A 547 -28.09 11.42 -7.70
CA VAL A 547 -29.06 10.30 -7.75
C VAL A 547 -28.70 9.31 -8.86
N GLU A 548 -28.34 9.82 -10.05
CA GLU A 548 -27.88 8.99 -11.17
C GLU A 548 -26.63 8.19 -10.82
N GLY A 549 -25.72 8.78 -10.03
CA GLY A 549 -24.51 8.12 -9.55
C GLY A 549 -24.76 7.05 -8.49
N GLY A 550 -25.95 7.04 -7.84
CA GLY A 550 -26.34 6.02 -6.88
C GLY A 550 -26.02 6.31 -5.43
N VAL A 551 -26.24 7.55 -4.95
CA VAL A 551 -26.15 7.89 -3.53
C VAL A 551 -27.28 7.24 -2.72
N ASP A 552 -27.03 6.89 -1.47
CA ASP A 552 -28.02 6.32 -0.54
C ASP A 552 -28.80 7.42 0.19
N ILE A 553 -28.21 8.59 0.36
CA ILE A 553 -28.72 9.72 1.16
C ILE A 553 -28.40 11.01 0.38
N LEU A 554 -29.31 11.98 0.41
CA LEU A 554 -29.02 13.36 0.02
C LEU A 554 -28.73 14.20 1.28
N LEU A 555 -27.53 14.76 1.39
CA LEU A 555 -27.09 15.54 2.54
C LEU A 555 -27.05 17.02 2.15
N ILE A 556 -28.06 17.79 2.53
CA ILE A 556 -28.12 19.24 2.38
C ILE A 556 -27.50 19.86 3.63
N GLU A 557 -26.30 20.43 3.49
CA GLU A 557 -25.47 20.76 4.65
C GLU A 557 -24.93 22.20 4.67
N THR A 558 -24.44 22.60 5.84
CA THR A 558 -23.81 23.91 6.11
C THR A 558 -24.70 25.08 5.69
N ILE A 559 -26.00 24.92 5.89
CA ILE A 559 -26.99 25.88 5.44
C ILE A 559 -26.93 27.11 6.33
N PHE A 560 -26.56 28.25 5.75
CA PHE A 560 -26.56 29.56 6.39
C PHE A 560 -27.66 30.52 5.83
N ASP A 561 -28.45 30.05 4.84
CA ASP A 561 -29.63 30.72 4.31
C ASP A 561 -30.76 29.70 4.17
N VAL A 562 -31.84 29.89 4.94
CA VAL A 562 -32.98 28.92 4.98
C VAL A 562 -33.70 28.80 3.62
N GLU A 563 -33.59 29.79 2.74
CA GLU A 563 -34.15 29.71 1.39
C GLU A 563 -33.39 28.73 0.49
N ASN A 564 -32.05 28.58 0.70
CA ASN A 564 -31.27 27.56 0.02
C ASN A 564 -31.74 26.15 0.43
N ALA A 565 -32.03 25.95 1.74
CA ALA A 565 -32.59 24.69 2.22
C ALA A 565 -33.95 24.38 1.57
N ARG A 566 -34.84 25.37 1.56
CA ARG A 566 -36.19 25.25 1.03
C ARG A 566 -36.19 24.80 -0.43
N VAL A 567 -35.40 25.48 -1.26
CA VAL A 567 -35.29 25.15 -2.69
C VAL A 567 -34.62 23.78 -2.92
N ALA A 568 -33.54 23.48 -2.21
CA ALA A 568 -32.84 22.21 -2.34
C ALA A 568 -33.76 21.04 -1.96
N MET A 569 -34.56 21.19 -0.90
CA MET A 569 -35.54 20.19 -0.45
C MET A 569 -36.70 20.00 -1.43
N GLU A 570 -37.26 21.12 -1.95
CA GLU A 570 -38.31 21.05 -2.98
C GLU A 570 -37.81 20.26 -4.20
N VAL A 571 -36.56 20.50 -4.62
CA VAL A 571 -35.94 19.79 -5.74
C VAL A 571 -35.66 18.32 -5.40
N ALA A 572 -35.13 18.02 -4.22
CA ALA A 572 -34.85 16.65 -3.77
C ALA A 572 -36.14 15.80 -3.75
N LYS A 573 -37.22 16.35 -3.19
CA LYS A 573 -38.54 15.70 -3.13
C LYS A 573 -39.13 15.46 -4.52
N HIS A 574 -38.91 16.38 -5.44
CA HIS A 574 -39.42 16.25 -6.81
C HIS A 574 -38.66 15.20 -7.62
N ILE A 575 -37.32 15.12 -7.48
CA ILE A 575 -36.44 14.26 -8.28
C ILE A 575 -36.34 12.87 -7.68
N ALA A 576 -36.19 12.77 -6.38
CA ALA A 576 -35.85 11.55 -5.67
C ALA A 576 -36.66 11.39 -4.37
N PRO A 577 -37.99 11.25 -4.45
CA PRO A 577 -38.88 11.19 -3.28
C PRO A 577 -38.60 10.00 -2.35
N ASP A 578 -37.94 8.95 -2.85
CA ASP A 578 -37.63 7.74 -2.11
C ASP A 578 -36.23 7.76 -1.45
N ILE A 579 -35.38 8.76 -1.76
CA ILE A 579 -34.06 8.89 -1.16
C ILE A 579 -34.15 9.74 0.11
N PRO A 580 -33.67 9.21 1.26
CA PRO A 580 -33.71 9.94 2.52
C PRO A 580 -32.87 11.22 2.48
N VAL A 581 -33.39 12.30 3.08
CA VAL A 581 -32.74 13.62 3.15
C VAL A 581 -32.25 13.89 4.55
N MET A 582 -30.96 14.17 4.69
CA MET A 582 -30.34 14.75 5.88
C MET A 582 -30.25 16.28 5.68
N LEU A 583 -30.64 17.02 6.72
CA LEU A 583 -30.62 18.50 6.70
C LEU A 583 -29.75 19.01 7.83
N SER A 584 -28.74 19.82 7.51
CA SER A 584 -27.79 20.33 8.50
C SER A 584 -27.52 21.82 8.33
N PHE A 585 -27.65 22.54 9.42
CA PHE A 585 -27.56 24.00 9.45
C PHE A 585 -26.25 24.51 10.06
N ASN A 586 -25.74 25.61 9.55
CA ASN A 586 -24.74 26.41 10.23
C ASN A 586 -25.45 27.48 11.07
N VAL A 587 -25.26 27.44 12.39
CA VAL A 587 -25.88 28.35 13.33
C VAL A 587 -24.83 29.18 14.08
N SER A 588 -25.18 30.41 14.37
CA SER A 588 -24.29 31.38 15.04
C SER A 588 -24.60 31.57 16.51
N THR A 589 -25.83 31.25 16.93
CA THR A 589 -26.29 31.48 18.29
C THR A 589 -26.96 30.23 18.90
N PRO A 590 -26.90 30.05 20.23
CA PRO A 590 -27.49 28.91 20.93
C PRO A 590 -29.01 28.79 20.83
N ASP A 591 -29.71 29.87 20.49
CA ASP A 591 -31.16 29.90 20.25
C ASP A 591 -31.56 29.56 18.81
N GLY A 592 -30.58 29.12 17.98
CA GLY A 592 -30.83 28.59 16.65
C GLY A 592 -30.93 29.64 15.53
N HIS A 593 -30.32 30.81 15.71
CA HIS A 593 -30.22 31.77 14.59
C HIS A 593 -28.91 31.58 13.81
N ASN A 594 -29.01 31.64 12.49
CA ASN A 594 -27.89 31.64 11.57
C ASN A 594 -27.25 33.05 11.48
N MET A 595 -26.18 33.17 10.69
CA MET A 595 -25.50 34.48 10.51
C MET A 595 -26.34 35.57 9.80
N LEU A 596 -27.45 35.19 9.18
CA LEU A 596 -28.42 36.12 8.58
C LEU A 596 -29.52 36.51 9.55
N GLY A 597 -29.49 36.04 10.79
CA GLY A 597 -30.52 36.26 11.81
C GLY A 597 -31.82 35.49 11.55
N GLN A 598 -31.79 34.47 10.70
CA GLN A 598 -32.93 33.58 10.44
C GLN A 598 -32.96 32.46 11.48
N SER A 599 -34.13 32.16 12.05
CA SER A 599 -34.33 31.09 13.03
C SER A 599 -34.54 29.77 12.31
N ILE A 600 -33.65 28.78 12.59
CA ILE A 600 -33.83 27.43 12.07
C ILE A 600 -35.03 26.72 12.70
N LEU A 601 -35.39 27.03 13.93
CA LEU A 601 -36.55 26.46 14.61
C LEU A 601 -37.86 26.93 13.98
N ASP A 602 -37.93 28.22 13.58
CA ASP A 602 -39.10 28.75 12.87
C ASP A 602 -39.23 28.11 11.50
N PHE A 603 -38.10 27.95 10.77
CA PHE A 603 -38.09 27.21 9.51
C PHE A 603 -38.61 25.79 9.66
N LEU A 604 -38.14 25.00 10.65
CA LEU A 604 -38.58 23.63 10.87
C LEU A 604 -40.06 23.56 11.29
N ASN A 605 -40.58 24.57 11.99
CA ASN A 605 -42.00 24.66 12.35
C ASN A 605 -42.88 24.96 11.14
N GLU A 606 -42.37 25.68 10.16
CA GLU A 606 -43.10 26.00 8.91
C GLU A 606 -43.16 24.84 7.95
N GLU A 607 -42.02 24.13 7.74
CA GLU A 607 -41.88 23.11 6.68
C GLU A 607 -42.57 21.79 7.00
N LYS A 608 -42.59 21.35 8.26
CA LYS A 608 -43.27 20.10 8.73
C LYS A 608 -43.03 18.87 7.83
N GLU A 609 -41.84 18.72 7.33
CA GLU A 609 -41.44 17.62 6.43
C GLU A 609 -40.85 16.46 7.23
N ASP A 610 -40.91 15.25 6.66
CA ASP A 610 -40.27 14.04 7.19
C ASP A 610 -38.80 13.98 6.72
N TYR A 611 -37.89 14.39 7.61
CA TYR A 611 -36.44 14.29 7.37
C TYR A 611 -35.87 12.99 7.89
N PHE A 612 -34.88 12.45 7.23
CA PHE A 612 -34.09 11.35 7.79
C PHE A 612 -33.32 11.79 9.04
N SER A 613 -32.71 12.98 8.96
CA SER A 613 -32.13 13.64 10.14
C SER A 613 -32.18 15.17 10.01
N ILE A 614 -32.19 15.83 11.15
CA ILE A 614 -32.01 17.28 11.28
C ILE A 614 -30.82 17.50 12.18
N GLY A 615 -29.97 18.48 11.86
CA GLY A 615 -28.81 18.76 12.70
C GLY A 615 -28.14 20.07 12.44
N ILE A 616 -26.96 20.20 13.04
CA ILE A 616 -26.08 21.35 12.84
C ILE A 616 -24.66 20.89 12.55
N ASN A 617 -23.96 21.65 11.73
CA ASN A 617 -22.55 21.40 11.44
C ASN A 617 -21.74 22.68 11.35
N CYS A 618 -20.42 22.52 11.24
CA CYS A 618 -19.49 23.65 11.12
C CYS A 618 -19.54 24.63 12.31
N VAL A 619 -19.88 24.12 13.51
CA VAL A 619 -19.91 24.88 14.77
C VAL A 619 -18.64 24.58 15.57
N SER A 620 -18.05 25.63 16.18
CA SER A 620 -16.77 25.52 16.88
C SER A 620 -16.93 25.29 18.39
N ASP A 621 -18.04 25.71 18.97
CA ASP A 621 -18.36 25.56 20.39
C ASP A 621 -19.61 24.69 20.58
N VAL A 622 -19.38 23.39 20.70
CA VAL A 622 -20.45 22.39 20.90
C VAL A 622 -21.19 22.59 22.21
N GLN A 623 -20.50 23.01 23.28
CA GLN A 623 -21.08 23.16 24.60
C GLN A 623 -22.14 24.28 24.61
N GLN A 624 -21.89 25.38 23.94
CA GLN A 624 -22.87 26.44 23.77
C GLN A 624 -24.10 26.02 22.98
N MET A 625 -23.93 25.11 22.00
CA MET A 625 -25.01 24.62 21.15
C MET A 625 -25.80 23.46 21.74
N THR A 626 -25.37 22.87 22.87
CA THR A 626 -26.04 21.75 23.53
C THR A 626 -27.55 21.95 23.73
N PRO A 627 -28.05 23.12 24.20
CA PRO A 627 -29.49 23.32 24.39
C PRO A 627 -30.28 23.23 23.07
N LEU A 628 -29.74 23.81 22.00
CA LEU A 628 -30.36 23.75 20.68
C LEU A 628 -30.40 22.33 20.14
N ILE A 629 -29.28 21.58 20.25
CA ILE A 629 -29.18 20.20 19.77
C ILE A 629 -30.21 19.31 20.46
N CYS A 630 -30.35 19.42 21.79
CA CYS A 630 -31.36 18.68 22.54
C CYS A 630 -32.80 19.16 22.24
N GLN A 631 -33.00 20.42 21.82
CA GLN A 631 -34.29 20.89 21.35
C GLN A 631 -34.68 20.31 19.98
N LEU A 632 -33.69 20.12 19.07
CA LEU A 632 -33.94 19.50 17.75
C LEU A 632 -34.49 18.07 17.90
N ALA A 633 -34.14 17.35 18.95
CA ALA A 633 -34.66 16.02 19.23
C ALA A 633 -36.20 15.97 19.45
N GLN A 634 -36.83 17.13 19.73
CA GLN A 634 -38.28 17.24 19.92
C GLN A 634 -39.06 17.21 18.59
N TYR A 635 -38.36 17.34 17.44
CA TYR A 635 -39.00 17.28 16.13
C TYR A 635 -39.27 15.85 15.64
N GLY A 636 -38.98 14.81 16.44
CA GLY A 636 -39.35 13.42 16.19
C GLY A 636 -38.48 12.71 15.15
N THR A 637 -37.42 13.33 14.67
CA THR A 637 -36.47 12.76 13.70
C THR A 637 -35.09 12.56 14.35
N ARG A 638 -34.15 11.94 13.59
CA ARG A 638 -32.76 11.80 14.06
C ARG A 638 -32.07 13.16 14.15
N VAL A 639 -31.23 13.33 15.16
CA VAL A 639 -30.38 14.51 15.29
C VAL A 639 -28.97 14.20 14.86
N SER A 640 -28.43 15.01 13.94
CA SER A 640 -27.03 14.92 13.48
C SER A 640 -26.21 16.11 13.97
N LEU A 641 -24.92 15.82 14.30
CA LEU A 641 -23.94 16.83 14.66
C LEU A 641 -22.58 16.48 14.07
N TYR A 642 -21.98 17.41 13.32
CA TYR A 642 -20.58 17.29 12.90
C TYR A 642 -19.87 18.64 13.06
N PRO A 643 -19.21 18.82 14.23
CA PRO A 643 -18.60 20.09 14.64
C PRO A 643 -17.20 20.26 14.04
N ASN A 644 -16.71 21.50 14.09
CA ASN A 644 -15.31 21.81 13.80
C ASN A 644 -14.38 21.30 14.92
N ALA A 645 -13.13 21.04 14.59
CA ALA A 645 -12.07 20.81 15.57
C ALA A 645 -11.61 22.13 16.23
N GLY A 646 -12.55 22.92 16.72
CA GLY A 646 -12.34 24.27 17.27
C GLY A 646 -12.26 25.35 16.21
N MET A 647 -11.64 26.47 16.55
CA MET A 647 -11.38 27.58 15.61
C MET A 647 -9.96 27.46 15.05
N PRO A 648 -9.73 27.84 13.79
CA PRO A 648 -8.38 27.91 13.25
C PRO A 648 -7.59 29.03 13.95
N ASP A 649 -6.32 28.79 14.25
CA ASP A 649 -5.38 29.78 14.76
C ASP A 649 -4.92 30.76 13.66
N GLY A 650 -4.02 31.69 14.00
CA GLY A 650 -3.47 32.66 13.05
C GLY A 650 -2.67 32.03 11.88
N ASN A 651 -2.33 30.73 11.95
CA ASN A 651 -1.66 29.95 10.91
C ASN A 651 -2.65 29.02 10.16
N GLY A 652 -3.94 29.08 10.49
CA GLY A 652 -4.97 28.22 9.91
C GLY A 652 -5.06 26.81 10.49
N GLN A 653 -4.34 26.53 11.61
CA GLN A 653 -4.40 25.23 12.27
C GLN A 653 -5.53 25.19 13.30
N TYR A 654 -6.29 24.10 13.30
CA TYR A 654 -7.38 23.90 14.23
C TYR A 654 -6.90 23.49 15.62
N THR A 655 -7.56 24.00 16.67
CA THR A 655 -7.04 23.98 18.05
C THR A 655 -7.45 22.75 18.86
N LYS A 656 -8.52 22.03 18.45
CA LYS A 656 -9.03 20.89 19.22
C LYS A 656 -8.44 19.57 18.73
N THR A 657 -7.91 18.82 19.66
CA THR A 657 -7.46 17.44 19.44
C THR A 657 -8.65 16.47 19.37
N PRO A 658 -8.47 15.24 18.83
CA PRO A 658 -9.51 14.21 18.85
C PRO A 658 -10.14 13.97 20.22
N LYS A 659 -9.35 14.01 21.30
CA LYS A 659 -9.84 13.84 22.68
C LYS A 659 -10.66 15.01 23.16
N SER A 660 -10.24 16.24 22.84
CA SER A 660 -10.96 17.43 23.23
C SER A 660 -12.32 17.50 22.52
N LEU A 661 -12.36 17.14 21.23
CA LEU A 661 -13.61 17.09 20.48
C LEU A 661 -14.56 16.03 21.04
N LEU A 662 -14.05 14.81 21.33
CA LEU A 662 -14.84 13.76 21.95
C LEU A 662 -15.41 14.20 23.30
N HIS A 663 -14.63 14.91 24.12
CA HIS A 663 -15.10 15.44 25.39
C HIS A 663 -16.29 16.41 25.21
N ASP A 664 -16.22 17.29 24.23
CA ASP A 664 -17.28 18.26 23.96
C ASP A 664 -18.60 17.59 23.51
N VAL A 665 -18.53 16.53 22.72
CA VAL A 665 -19.71 15.81 22.23
C VAL A 665 -20.24 14.76 23.21
N TRP A 666 -19.42 14.36 24.20
CA TRP A 666 -19.74 13.24 25.09
C TRP A 666 -21.04 13.43 25.86
N GLN A 667 -21.28 14.64 26.41
CA GLN A 667 -22.51 14.95 27.13
C GLN A 667 -23.76 14.82 26.25
N LEU A 668 -23.67 15.15 24.99
CA LEU A 668 -24.78 14.99 24.03
C LEU A 668 -25.06 13.51 23.73
N LEU A 669 -24.03 12.68 23.69
CA LEU A 669 -24.17 11.23 23.55
C LEU A 669 -24.79 10.60 24.82
N GLU A 670 -24.31 10.99 26.01
CA GLU A 670 -24.88 10.54 27.31
C GLU A 670 -26.35 10.96 27.50
N ASN A 671 -26.72 12.15 27.08
CA ASN A 671 -28.08 12.68 27.18
C ASN A 671 -29.01 12.19 26.06
N HIS A 672 -28.53 11.29 25.17
CA HIS A 672 -29.28 10.73 24.04
C HIS A 672 -29.84 11.80 23.07
N CYS A 673 -29.14 12.92 22.95
CA CYS A 673 -29.54 14.01 22.07
C CYS A 673 -29.04 13.80 20.62
N LEU A 674 -28.20 12.79 20.36
CA LEU A 674 -27.60 12.54 19.05
C LEU A 674 -27.89 11.13 18.54
N ASN A 675 -28.14 11.02 17.22
CA ASN A 675 -28.30 9.79 16.49
C ASN A 675 -27.24 9.61 15.38
N ILE A 676 -26.66 10.72 14.91
CA ILE A 676 -25.60 10.75 13.91
C ILE A 676 -24.52 11.71 14.38
N ILE A 677 -23.27 11.26 14.37
CA ILE A 677 -22.11 12.05 14.79
C ILE A 677 -21.00 11.94 13.75
N GLY A 678 -20.39 13.06 13.38
CA GLY A 678 -19.25 13.14 12.47
C GLY A 678 -18.32 14.29 12.82
N GLY A 679 -17.57 14.76 11.82
CA GLY A 679 -16.67 15.90 11.96
C GLY A 679 -16.77 16.87 10.79
N CYS A 680 -16.53 18.16 11.04
CA CYS A 680 -16.42 19.20 10.04
C CYS A 680 -15.00 19.81 10.07
N CYS A 681 -14.83 21.07 9.66
CA CYS A 681 -13.52 21.70 9.48
C CYS A 681 -12.51 21.40 10.59
N GLY A 682 -11.28 21.04 10.20
CA GLY A 682 -10.19 20.66 11.10
C GLY A 682 -10.23 19.24 11.62
N THR A 683 -11.31 18.48 11.39
CA THR A 683 -11.35 17.07 11.78
C THR A 683 -10.64 16.18 10.77
N THR A 684 -10.09 15.08 11.25
CA THR A 684 -9.37 14.05 10.48
C THR A 684 -9.90 12.66 10.83
N ASP A 685 -9.41 11.65 10.15
CA ASP A 685 -9.69 10.24 10.46
C ASP A 685 -9.41 9.88 11.93
N ALA A 686 -8.39 10.51 12.56
CA ALA A 686 -8.10 10.31 13.98
C ALA A 686 -9.26 10.77 14.90
N HIS A 687 -9.96 11.85 14.55
CA HIS A 687 -11.14 12.32 15.28
C HIS A 687 -12.28 11.31 15.14
N ILE A 688 -12.58 10.88 13.92
CA ILE A 688 -13.64 9.90 13.62
C ILE A 688 -13.35 8.55 14.28
N ARG A 689 -12.10 8.09 14.22
CA ARG A 689 -11.66 6.84 14.88
C ARG A 689 -11.90 6.85 16.37
N LEU A 690 -11.57 7.95 17.05
CA LEU A 690 -11.76 8.06 18.48
C LEU A 690 -13.24 8.09 18.86
N ILE A 691 -14.08 8.81 18.08
CA ILE A 691 -15.53 8.83 18.24
C ILE A 691 -16.10 7.41 18.03
N ALA A 692 -15.70 6.71 16.99
CA ALA A 692 -16.14 5.35 16.69
C ALA A 692 -15.81 4.38 17.82
N GLN A 693 -14.59 4.41 18.32
CA GLN A 693 -14.14 3.58 19.44
C GLN A 693 -14.89 3.88 20.76
N ALA A 694 -15.27 5.14 20.99
CA ALA A 694 -16.02 5.53 22.17
C ALA A 694 -17.48 5.07 22.12
N ILE A 695 -18.06 4.99 20.92
CA ILE A 695 -19.47 4.61 20.72
C ILE A 695 -19.66 3.09 20.66
N GLU A 696 -18.68 2.32 20.20
CA GLU A 696 -18.78 0.86 20.05
C GLU A 696 -19.24 0.11 21.32
N PRO A 697 -18.78 0.44 22.54
CA PRO A 697 -19.27 -0.19 23.77
C PRO A 697 -20.68 0.23 24.19
N VAL A 698 -21.18 1.34 23.62
CA VAL A 698 -22.41 2.03 24.07
C VAL A 698 -23.63 1.60 23.24
N THR A 699 -23.42 0.98 22.07
CA THR A 699 -24.47 0.65 21.09
C THR A 699 -25.50 -0.40 21.53
N GLY A 700 -25.40 -0.95 22.76
CA GLY A 700 -26.41 -1.86 23.32
C GLY A 700 -27.64 -1.21 23.98
N VAL A 701 -27.67 0.11 24.20
CA VAL A 701 -28.57 0.71 25.21
C VAL A 701 -29.42 1.89 24.74
N TYR A 702 -29.15 2.53 23.59
CA TYR A 702 -29.79 3.82 23.30
C TYR A 702 -31.00 3.78 22.38
N LEU A 703 -32.19 4.02 22.99
CA LEU A 703 -33.44 4.36 22.31
C LEU A 703 -33.65 5.87 22.39
N SER A 704 -34.02 6.53 21.29
CA SER A 704 -34.58 7.88 21.34
C SER A 704 -35.81 7.91 22.27
N PRO A 705 -35.97 8.91 23.15
CA PRO A 705 -37.11 9.01 24.08
C PRO A 705 -38.49 9.01 23.41
N LEU A 706 -38.58 9.34 22.13
CA LEU A 706 -39.83 9.57 21.40
C LEU A 706 -40.54 8.29 20.92
N HIS A 707 -39.93 7.10 20.93
CA HIS A 707 -40.60 5.85 20.55
C HIS A 707 -41.27 5.11 21.69
N LEU A 708 -41.31 5.65 22.93
CA LEU A 708 -41.93 5.04 24.11
C LEU A 708 -43.41 5.43 24.29
N GLU A 709 -43.88 6.49 23.63
CA GLU A 709 -45.27 6.94 23.78
C GLU A 709 -46.29 6.11 22.98
N GLU A 710 -45.90 5.37 21.93
CA GLU A 710 -46.83 4.53 21.15
C GLU A 710 -47.19 3.18 21.78
N ARG A 711 -46.58 2.80 22.92
CA ARG A 711 -46.83 1.51 23.61
C ARG A 711 -47.31 1.65 25.06
N GLY A 712 -48.05 2.62 25.44
CA GLY A 712 -48.88 2.64 26.62
C GLY A 712 -48.34 2.06 27.93
N GLU A 713 -47.02 1.99 28.13
CA GLU A 713 -46.39 1.46 29.33
C GLU A 713 -45.86 2.59 30.21
N ARG A 714 -46.36 2.64 31.44
CA ARG A 714 -46.05 3.63 32.50
C ARG A 714 -44.55 3.54 32.90
N ARG A 715 -43.91 4.71 32.98
CA ARG A 715 -42.61 4.89 33.66
C ARG A 715 -42.63 4.28 35.07
N GLU A 716 -41.77 3.30 35.31
CA GLU A 716 -41.19 3.05 36.61
C GLU A 716 -39.80 3.69 36.65
N GLU A 717 -39.63 4.63 37.52
CA GLU A 717 -38.32 5.26 37.82
C GLU A 717 -37.38 4.18 38.38
N ARG A 718 -36.42 3.72 37.59
CA ARG A 718 -35.27 2.97 38.13
C ARG A 718 -34.10 3.91 38.28
N GLU A 719 -33.69 4.12 39.52
CA GLU A 719 -32.42 4.74 39.87
C GLU A 719 -31.27 3.89 39.27
N TYR A 720 -30.49 4.47 38.39
CA TYR A 720 -29.26 3.90 37.90
C TYR A 720 -28.07 4.44 38.71
N PRO A 721 -27.03 3.63 38.99
CA PRO A 721 -25.82 4.15 39.66
C PRO A 721 -25.15 5.17 38.72
N PRO A 722 -24.61 6.27 39.29
CA PRO A 722 -24.01 7.33 38.50
C PRO A 722 -22.78 6.78 37.73
N LEU A 723 -22.81 6.91 36.42
CA LEU A 723 -21.64 6.74 35.56
C LEU A 723 -20.61 7.80 35.94
N ARG A 724 -19.35 7.41 36.01
CA ARG A 724 -18.25 8.35 36.35
C ARG A 724 -18.21 9.46 35.28
N SER A 725 -18.25 10.71 35.73
CA SER A 725 -18.23 11.89 34.86
C SER A 725 -17.02 11.89 33.92
N ALA A 726 -17.19 12.37 32.71
CA ALA A 726 -16.11 12.57 31.73
C ALA A 726 -14.94 13.40 32.26
N ALA A 727 -15.20 14.27 33.27
CA ALA A 727 -14.16 15.01 33.98
C ALA A 727 -13.12 14.12 34.67
N SER A 728 -13.49 12.89 35.10
CA SER A 728 -12.53 11.94 35.69
C SER A 728 -11.62 11.26 34.67
N LEU A 729 -11.92 11.39 33.36
CA LEU A 729 -11.13 10.86 32.26
C LEU A 729 -10.22 11.91 31.60
N CYS A 730 -10.42 13.21 31.96
CA CYS A 730 -9.79 14.34 31.28
C CYS A 730 -8.86 15.17 32.17
N GLU A 731 -8.62 14.80 33.45
CA GLU A 731 -7.60 15.49 34.24
C GLU A 731 -6.20 15.14 33.70
N GLU A 732 -5.57 16.13 33.04
CA GLU A 732 -4.20 16.01 32.58
C GLU A 732 -3.19 15.90 33.75
N PRO A 733 -2.24 14.99 33.57
CA PRO A 733 -0.98 15.31 32.94
C PRO A 733 -0.62 14.29 31.84
N SER A 734 -0.11 14.79 30.70
CA SER A 734 0.54 14.06 29.61
C SER A 734 0.18 12.58 29.44
N LEU A 735 -0.61 12.28 28.45
CA LEU A 735 -0.87 11.01 27.75
C LEU A 735 -0.08 9.77 28.22
N ARG A 736 -0.49 9.22 29.37
CA ARG A 736 -0.13 7.86 29.81
C ARG A 736 -1.41 7.06 29.81
N SER A 737 -1.44 5.91 29.11
CA SER A 737 -2.61 5.02 29.18
C SER A 737 -2.94 4.71 30.66
N PRO A 738 -4.19 4.50 31.05
CA PRO A 738 -4.58 4.29 32.47
C PRO A 738 -3.85 3.13 33.16
N LEU A 739 -3.37 2.13 32.39
CA LEU A 739 -2.51 1.06 32.91
C LEU A 739 -1.06 1.51 33.16
N SER A 740 -0.55 2.50 32.42
CA SER A 740 0.85 2.93 32.57
C SER A 740 1.12 3.71 33.85
N SER A 741 0.11 4.31 34.46
CA SER A 741 0.26 5.01 35.75
C SER A 741 0.35 4.08 36.97
N LEU A 742 0.01 2.80 36.81
CA LEU A 742 0.13 1.76 37.84
C LEU A 742 1.45 0.96 37.70
N LEU A 743 2.17 1.09 36.57
CA LEU A 743 3.41 0.40 36.34
C LEU A 743 4.61 1.13 36.94
N SER A 744 5.58 0.38 37.46
CA SER A 744 6.85 0.95 37.91
C SER A 744 7.57 1.61 36.74
N PRO A 745 8.49 2.59 36.96
CA PRO A 745 9.31 3.13 35.86
C PRO A 745 10.08 2.05 35.09
N GLN A 746 10.49 0.99 35.75
CA GLN A 746 11.15 -0.17 35.11
C GLN A 746 10.21 -0.88 34.14
N ASP A 747 8.98 -1.18 34.56
CA ASP A 747 7.99 -1.86 33.72
C ASP A 747 7.57 -0.96 32.55
N ARG A 748 7.48 0.37 32.79
CA ARG A 748 7.21 1.34 31.70
C ARG A 748 8.35 1.38 30.68
N LEU A 749 9.60 1.31 31.13
CA LEU A 749 10.76 1.24 30.22
C LEU A 749 10.71 -0.04 29.38
N TYR A 750 10.45 -1.19 30.02
CA TYR A 750 10.29 -2.46 29.32
C TYR A 750 9.18 -2.39 28.26
N GLN A 751 7.98 -1.90 28.61
CA GLN A 751 6.86 -1.78 27.68
C GLN A 751 7.13 -0.76 26.56
N ALA A 752 7.83 0.33 26.86
CA ALA A 752 8.18 1.33 25.86
C ALA A 752 9.15 0.79 24.82
N ILE A 753 10.14 -0.02 25.22
CA ILE A 753 11.07 -0.68 24.30
C ILE A 753 10.34 -1.74 23.49
N LEU A 754 9.54 -2.60 24.14
CA LEU A 754 8.75 -3.64 23.48
C LEU A 754 7.79 -3.05 22.44
N GLY A 755 7.23 -1.88 22.71
CA GLY A 755 6.34 -1.14 21.80
C GLY A 755 7.05 -0.18 20.84
N GLY A 756 8.40 -0.11 20.85
CA GLY A 756 9.19 0.73 19.94
C GLY A 756 9.06 2.24 20.18
N LYS A 757 8.62 2.67 21.38
CA LYS A 757 8.31 4.07 21.72
C LYS A 757 9.50 4.79 22.33
N SER A 758 10.31 5.45 21.51
CA SER A 758 11.58 6.08 21.94
C SER A 758 11.40 7.20 22.99
N GLU A 759 10.36 8.03 22.86
CA GLU A 759 10.08 9.10 23.83
C GLU A 759 9.64 8.53 25.19
N ASP A 760 8.71 7.56 25.19
CA ASP A 760 8.25 6.91 26.41
C ASP A 760 9.40 6.17 27.13
N ALA A 761 10.29 5.53 26.37
CA ALA A 761 11.49 4.88 26.89
C ALA A 761 12.44 5.89 27.55
N ALA A 762 12.64 7.03 26.91
CA ALA A 762 13.47 8.12 27.45
C ALA A 762 12.85 8.71 28.74
N VAL A 763 11.53 8.91 28.79
CA VAL A 763 10.81 9.40 29.99
C VAL A 763 10.89 8.36 31.12
N ALA A 764 10.57 7.11 30.83
CA ALA A 764 10.61 6.04 31.83
C ALA A 764 12.02 5.85 32.43
N THR A 765 13.07 6.01 31.59
CA THR A 765 14.48 5.95 32.02
C THR A 765 14.77 7.09 32.99
N ARG A 766 14.38 8.34 32.69
CA ARG A 766 14.58 9.48 33.61
C ARG A 766 13.83 9.30 34.91
N ASP A 767 12.60 8.79 34.88
CA ASP A 767 11.82 8.52 36.09
C ASP A 767 12.45 7.42 36.94
N ALA A 768 13.03 6.38 36.33
CA ALA A 768 13.74 5.31 37.01
C ALA A 768 15.02 5.87 37.71
N ILE A 769 15.76 6.71 37.03
CA ILE A 769 16.92 7.41 37.57
C ILE A 769 16.52 8.27 38.76
N ALA A 770 15.42 9.04 38.65
CA ALA A 770 14.91 9.89 39.76
C ALA A 770 14.50 9.08 40.98
N GLN A 771 14.19 7.80 40.86
CA GLN A 771 13.94 6.86 41.94
C GLN A 771 15.19 6.14 42.43
N ASN A 772 16.41 6.56 42.00
CA ASN A 772 17.71 5.98 42.35
C ASN A 772 17.87 4.51 41.92
N ILE A 773 17.23 4.08 40.87
CA ILE A 773 17.44 2.73 40.31
C ILE A 773 18.79 2.75 39.58
N ALA A 774 19.61 1.73 39.79
CA ALA A 774 20.94 1.69 39.22
C ALA A 774 20.85 1.53 37.69
N PRO A 775 21.63 2.30 36.92
CA PRO A 775 21.64 2.21 35.45
C PRO A 775 21.87 0.80 34.92
N GLN A 776 22.74 0.01 35.59
CA GLN A 776 23.05 -1.36 35.18
C GLN A 776 21.88 -2.31 35.33
N ASP A 777 21.04 -2.12 36.36
CA ASP A 777 19.84 -2.95 36.57
C ASP A 777 18.79 -2.65 35.49
N LEU A 778 18.62 -1.36 35.11
CA LEU A 778 17.73 -1.00 34.01
C LEU A 778 18.15 -1.66 32.70
N ILE A 779 19.44 -1.67 32.40
CA ILE A 779 19.97 -2.30 31.17
C ILE A 779 19.72 -3.82 31.21
N ASN A 780 20.17 -4.47 32.28
CA ASN A 780 20.15 -5.94 32.34
C ASN A 780 18.76 -6.54 32.51
N GLU A 781 17.94 -5.97 33.40
CA GLU A 781 16.66 -6.56 33.80
C GLU A 781 15.49 -6.10 32.96
N GLN A 782 15.58 -4.90 32.34
CA GLN A 782 14.45 -4.36 31.58
C GLN A 782 14.74 -4.23 30.10
N MET A 783 15.85 -3.58 29.73
CA MET A 783 16.11 -3.23 28.34
C MET A 783 16.52 -4.46 27.51
N ILE A 784 17.46 -5.25 28.00
CA ILE A 784 17.91 -6.51 27.33
C ILE A 784 16.75 -7.50 27.25
N ARG A 785 15.95 -7.62 28.33
CA ARG A 785 14.79 -8.50 28.36
C ARG A 785 13.73 -8.09 27.33
N ALA A 786 13.45 -6.78 27.20
CA ALA A 786 12.51 -6.28 26.17
C ALA A 786 12.98 -6.61 24.76
N MET A 787 14.26 -6.38 24.46
CA MET A 787 14.83 -6.71 23.15
C MET A 787 14.83 -8.22 22.86
N SER A 788 15.09 -9.05 23.88
CA SER A 788 15.01 -10.52 23.74
C SER A 788 13.59 -10.98 23.43
N GLU A 789 12.57 -10.35 24.03
CA GLU A 789 11.17 -10.66 23.75
C GLU A 789 10.77 -10.22 22.36
N VAL A 790 11.20 -9.03 21.90
CA VAL A 790 10.95 -8.58 20.51
C VAL A 790 11.59 -9.56 19.53
N GLY A 791 12.83 -9.99 19.79
CA GLY A 791 13.52 -10.98 18.95
C GLY A 791 12.78 -12.34 18.93
N GLN A 792 12.25 -12.79 20.07
CA GLN A 792 11.46 -14.03 20.11
C GLN A 792 10.13 -13.89 19.36
N ARG A 793 9.44 -12.75 19.48
CA ARG A 793 8.22 -12.47 18.72
C ARG A 793 8.48 -12.46 17.21
N PHE A 794 9.64 -11.97 16.81
CA PHE A 794 10.06 -12.01 15.41
C PHE A 794 10.26 -13.44 14.91
N GLN A 795 10.96 -14.29 15.68
CA GLN A 795 11.11 -15.72 15.35
C GLN A 795 9.77 -16.46 15.29
N ASP A 796 8.83 -16.11 16.17
CA ASP A 796 7.49 -16.69 16.21
C ASP A 796 6.57 -16.16 15.10
N GLY A 797 7.03 -15.26 14.21
CA GLY A 797 6.21 -14.60 13.19
C GLY A 797 5.17 -13.60 13.75
N LYS A 798 5.34 -13.17 15.00
CA LYS A 798 4.43 -12.22 15.71
C LYS A 798 4.94 -10.78 15.70
N ALA A 799 6.12 -10.53 15.19
CA ALA A 799 6.71 -9.23 14.93
C ALA A 799 7.48 -9.28 13.60
N PHE A 800 7.62 -8.14 12.96
CA PHE A 800 8.30 -7.99 11.68
C PHE A 800 9.46 -7.00 11.79
N VAL A 801 10.26 -6.85 10.73
CA VAL A 801 11.47 -6.02 10.76
C VAL A 801 11.21 -4.58 11.22
N PRO A 802 10.13 -3.88 10.82
CA PRO A 802 9.83 -2.54 11.32
C PRO A 802 9.74 -2.46 12.85
N GLN A 803 9.10 -3.44 13.51
CA GLN A 803 8.97 -3.47 14.98
C GLN A 803 10.32 -3.69 15.67
N LEU A 804 11.19 -4.53 15.09
CA LEU A 804 12.56 -4.72 15.59
C LEU A 804 13.36 -3.41 15.55
N LEU A 805 13.34 -2.71 14.41
CA LEU A 805 14.04 -1.45 14.21
C LEU A 805 13.54 -0.36 15.19
N MET A 806 12.22 -0.30 15.41
CA MET A 806 11.63 0.64 16.37
C MET A 806 12.02 0.33 17.81
N ALA A 807 12.02 -0.93 18.21
CA ALA A 807 12.46 -1.36 19.55
C ALA A 807 13.95 -1.04 19.78
N GLY A 808 14.81 -1.27 18.78
CA GLY A 808 16.22 -0.89 18.79
C GLY A 808 16.42 0.62 19.00
N ARG A 809 15.62 1.45 18.32
CA ARG A 809 15.63 2.93 18.49
C ARG A 809 15.19 3.35 19.89
N ALA A 810 14.14 2.73 20.44
CA ALA A 810 13.69 3.00 21.81
C ALA A 810 14.75 2.61 22.85
N MET A 811 15.40 1.48 22.65
CA MET A 811 16.55 1.05 23.47
C MET A 811 17.69 2.07 23.41
N LYS A 812 18.07 2.53 22.21
CA LYS A 812 19.13 3.51 21.99
C LYS A 812 18.84 4.84 22.70
N ALA A 813 17.59 5.34 22.62
CA ALA A 813 17.18 6.56 23.30
C ALA A 813 17.30 6.45 24.83
N ALA A 814 17.00 5.30 25.41
CA ALA A 814 17.19 5.03 26.85
C ALA A 814 18.68 4.96 27.22
N LEU A 815 19.52 4.26 26.41
CA LEU A 815 20.95 4.13 26.63
C LEU A 815 21.69 5.48 26.59
N GLU A 816 21.31 6.39 25.69
CA GLU A 816 21.91 7.72 25.61
C GLU A 816 21.73 8.53 26.92
N ILE A 817 20.63 8.33 27.65
CA ILE A 817 20.40 8.95 28.95
C ILE A 817 21.25 8.31 30.05
N LEU A 818 21.48 6.99 29.97
CA LEU A 818 22.25 6.25 30.98
C LEU A 818 23.76 6.40 30.84
N LYS A 819 24.28 6.55 29.60
CA LYS A 819 25.72 6.69 29.27
C LYS A 819 26.48 7.71 30.15
N PRO A 820 26.02 8.96 30.35
CA PRO A 820 26.74 9.94 31.17
C PRO A 820 26.90 9.54 32.64
N MET A 821 25.96 8.75 33.18
CA MET A 821 25.95 8.30 34.57
C MET A 821 26.88 7.13 34.81
N MET A 822 27.27 6.45 33.75
CA MET A 822 28.17 5.31 33.77
C MET A 822 29.62 5.69 33.45
N ALA A 823 29.90 6.96 33.10
CA ALA A 823 31.21 7.50 32.82
C ALA A 823 32.08 7.58 34.11
N GLY A 824 32.64 6.44 34.51
CA GLY A 824 33.42 6.26 35.70
C GLY A 824 33.60 4.81 36.14
N ALA A 825 32.75 3.90 35.65
CA ALA A 825 32.93 2.46 35.74
C ALA A 825 33.47 1.94 34.41
N ALA A 826 34.35 0.95 34.45
CA ALA A 826 34.97 0.33 33.25
C ALA A 826 33.89 0.02 32.17
N SER A 827 34.21 0.38 30.90
CA SER A 827 33.49 0.18 29.67
C SER A 827 32.19 -0.66 29.79
N THR A 828 31.03 -0.01 29.62
CA THR A 828 29.71 -0.61 29.76
C THR A 828 29.18 -1.27 28.49
N SER A 829 29.96 -1.25 27.39
CA SER A 829 29.65 -2.00 26.19
C SER A 829 29.78 -3.50 26.46
N LEU A 830 28.84 -4.30 25.94
CA LEU A 830 28.94 -5.76 25.94
C LEU A 830 30.15 -6.25 25.12
N GLY A 831 30.69 -5.42 24.24
CA GLY A 831 31.83 -5.67 23.38
C GLY A 831 31.76 -4.79 22.16
N LYS A 832 32.86 -4.72 21.44
CA LYS A 832 32.96 -3.97 20.18
C LYS A 832 32.94 -4.93 19.01
N VAL A 833 32.07 -4.62 18.02
CA VAL A 833 31.85 -5.46 16.83
C VAL A 833 32.17 -4.65 15.59
N VAL A 834 32.96 -5.21 14.67
CA VAL A 834 33.05 -4.73 13.29
C VAL A 834 32.22 -5.67 12.43
N ILE A 835 31.34 -5.13 11.58
CA ILE A 835 30.47 -5.90 10.69
C ILE A 835 30.52 -5.38 9.26
N GLY A 836 30.63 -6.30 8.29
CA GLY A 836 30.66 -5.98 6.85
C GLY A 836 30.15 -7.12 5.99
N THR A 837 29.70 -6.80 4.77
CA THR A 837 29.41 -7.79 3.73
C THR A 837 30.68 -8.00 2.89
N VAL A 838 31.01 -9.27 2.63
CA VAL A 838 32.27 -9.63 1.95
C VAL A 838 32.32 -9.14 0.50
N LYS A 839 33.53 -9.14 -0.08
CA LYS A 839 33.80 -8.68 -1.45
C LYS A 839 32.92 -9.40 -2.48
N GLY A 840 32.42 -8.63 -3.47
CA GLY A 840 31.55 -9.11 -4.52
C GLY A 840 30.10 -9.30 -4.10
N ASP A 841 29.77 -9.03 -2.82
CA ASP A 841 28.41 -9.14 -2.30
C ASP A 841 27.90 -7.77 -1.86
N LEU A 842 26.79 -7.33 -2.48
CA LEU A 842 26.22 -5.98 -2.27
C LEU A 842 24.97 -6.01 -1.37
N HIS A 843 24.60 -7.17 -0.83
CA HIS A 843 23.44 -7.30 0.03
C HIS A 843 23.73 -6.75 1.42
N ASP A 844 22.88 -5.83 1.88
CA ASP A 844 23.06 -5.14 3.16
C ASP A 844 21.97 -5.38 4.21
N ILE A 845 20.78 -5.82 3.79
CA ILE A 845 19.59 -5.94 4.63
C ILE A 845 19.84 -6.82 5.86
N GLY A 846 20.24 -8.06 5.64
CA GLY A 846 20.52 -9.00 6.73
C GLY A 846 21.62 -8.51 7.67
N LYS A 847 22.70 -7.97 7.10
CA LYS A 847 23.81 -7.39 7.83
C LYS A 847 23.38 -6.19 8.68
N ASN A 848 22.60 -5.25 8.10
CA ASN A 848 22.12 -4.06 8.81
C ASN A 848 21.17 -4.43 9.95
N LEU A 849 20.34 -5.44 9.75
CA LEU A 849 19.48 -5.98 10.80
C LEU A 849 20.30 -6.56 11.96
N VAL A 850 21.34 -7.36 11.67
CA VAL A 850 22.26 -7.89 12.70
C VAL A 850 22.97 -6.74 13.42
N ALA A 851 23.46 -5.73 12.68
CA ALA A 851 24.10 -4.57 13.27
C ALA A 851 23.17 -3.83 14.25
N SER A 852 21.93 -3.55 13.83
CA SER A 852 20.93 -2.87 14.67
C SER A 852 20.55 -3.69 15.92
N MET A 853 20.44 -5.01 15.80
CA MET A 853 20.15 -5.89 16.91
C MET A 853 21.32 -5.94 17.93
N LEU A 854 22.54 -5.98 17.45
CA LEU A 854 23.75 -5.93 18.29
C LEU A 854 23.84 -4.58 19.01
N GLU A 855 23.67 -3.46 18.31
CA GLU A 855 23.62 -2.11 18.91
C GLU A 855 22.51 -2.03 19.98
N GLY A 856 21.29 -2.48 19.62
CA GLY A 856 20.16 -2.52 20.54
C GLY A 856 20.40 -3.36 21.78
N CYS A 857 21.24 -4.38 21.70
CA CYS A 857 21.60 -5.22 22.84
C CYS A 857 22.84 -4.73 23.61
N GLY A 858 23.39 -3.55 23.27
CA GLY A 858 24.46 -2.91 24.06
C GLY A 858 25.87 -3.18 23.56
N PHE A 859 26.05 -3.68 22.34
CA PHE A 859 27.35 -3.73 21.67
C PHE A 859 27.69 -2.37 21.04
N GLU A 860 28.97 -2.05 20.93
CA GLU A 860 29.47 -0.96 20.09
C GLU A 860 29.71 -1.53 18.69
N VAL A 861 28.90 -1.15 17.70
CA VAL A 861 28.97 -1.69 16.34
C VAL A 861 29.58 -0.69 15.37
N VAL A 862 30.56 -1.14 14.59
CA VAL A 862 31.17 -0.42 13.48
C VAL A 862 30.79 -1.14 12.19
N ASN A 863 29.79 -0.61 11.48
CA ASN A 863 29.36 -1.12 10.20
C ASN A 863 30.24 -0.56 9.10
N ILE A 864 30.98 -1.42 8.41
CA ILE A 864 31.98 -1.04 7.37
C ILE A 864 31.45 -1.17 5.95
N GLY A 865 30.14 -1.43 5.79
CA GLY A 865 29.47 -1.42 4.50
C GLY A 865 29.38 -2.78 3.82
N ILE A 866 29.31 -2.74 2.50
CA ILE A 866 29.17 -3.87 1.57
C ILE A 866 30.39 -3.94 0.66
N ASP A 867 30.54 -5.03 -0.08
CA ASP A 867 31.68 -5.26 -1.01
C ASP A 867 33.04 -5.01 -0.36
N VAL A 868 33.19 -5.49 0.87
CA VAL A 868 34.38 -5.20 1.69
C VAL A 868 35.49 -6.19 1.37
N SER A 869 36.63 -5.67 0.89
CA SER A 869 37.82 -6.49 0.62
C SER A 869 38.45 -7.03 1.91
N ALA A 870 39.19 -8.15 1.80
CA ALA A 870 39.94 -8.71 2.93
C ALA A 870 40.93 -7.68 3.54
N ASP A 871 41.60 -6.87 2.73
CA ASP A 871 42.52 -5.83 3.21
C ASP A 871 41.77 -4.79 4.06
N THR A 872 40.57 -4.36 3.62
CA THR A 872 39.75 -3.39 4.36
C THR A 872 39.27 -3.96 5.70
N PHE A 873 38.86 -5.23 5.74
CA PHE A 873 38.54 -5.91 7.00
C PHE A 873 39.73 -5.91 7.97
N ILE A 874 40.94 -6.21 7.47
CA ILE A 874 42.17 -6.20 8.27
C ILE A 874 42.49 -4.80 8.80
N GLU A 875 42.34 -3.76 7.96
CA GLU A 875 42.60 -2.35 8.37
C GLU A 875 41.60 -1.94 9.46
N GLU A 876 40.34 -2.23 9.30
CA GLU A 876 39.31 -1.84 10.27
C GLU A 876 39.42 -2.65 11.57
N VAL A 877 39.80 -3.93 11.52
CA VAL A 877 40.14 -4.72 12.74
C VAL A 877 41.31 -4.10 13.48
N LYS A 878 42.40 -3.73 12.78
CA LYS A 878 43.56 -3.06 13.41
C LYS A 878 43.21 -1.69 14.00
N LYS A 879 42.42 -0.91 13.31
CA LYS A 879 42.02 0.44 13.70
C LYS A 879 41.03 0.40 14.90
N ASN A 880 40.04 -0.45 14.86
CA ASN A 880 38.96 -0.48 15.83
C ASN A 880 39.21 -1.43 17.00
N GLN A 881 40.08 -2.42 16.86
CA GLN A 881 40.40 -3.45 17.85
C GLN A 881 39.10 -4.11 18.40
N PRO A 882 38.24 -4.66 17.52
CA PRO A 882 36.94 -5.25 17.95
C PRO A 882 37.15 -6.56 18.70
N ASP A 883 36.22 -6.87 19.56
CA ASP A 883 36.13 -8.20 20.19
C ASP A 883 35.60 -9.25 19.20
N ILE A 884 34.70 -8.83 18.28
CA ILE A 884 34.08 -9.70 17.27
C ILE A 884 34.17 -9.03 15.89
N LEU A 885 34.57 -9.81 14.88
CA LEU A 885 34.40 -9.50 13.46
C LEU A 885 33.23 -10.31 12.92
N CYS A 886 32.19 -9.63 12.41
CA CYS A 886 31.05 -10.25 11.76
C CYS A 886 31.14 -10.10 10.24
N MET A 887 30.97 -11.20 9.51
CA MET A 887 30.95 -11.23 8.06
C MET A 887 29.61 -11.76 7.55
N SER A 888 29.05 -11.09 6.53
CA SER A 888 27.81 -11.48 5.86
C SER A 888 28.05 -11.80 4.39
N ALA A 889 27.36 -12.84 3.87
CA ALA A 889 27.28 -13.13 2.44
C ALA A 889 25.88 -13.68 2.12
N LEU A 890 25.32 -13.28 0.99
CA LEU A 890 24.00 -13.75 0.53
C LEU A 890 24.11 -14.67 -0.70
N LEU A 891 25.23 -14.63 -1.42
CA LEU A 891 25.46 -15.47 -2.61
C LEU A 891 26.41 -16.63 -2.29
N THR A 892 26.13 -17.82 -2.83
CA THR A 892 27.03 -18.98 -2.75
C THR A 892 28.39 -18.68 -3.38
N THR A 893 28.41 -17.83 -4.43
CA THR A 893 29.62 -17.41 -5.12
C THR A 893 30.51 -16.48 -4.28
N THR A 894 29.93 -15.73 -3.32
CA THR A 894 30.67 -14.75 -2.51
C THR A 894 31.07 -15.29 -1.14
N MET A 895 30.44 -16.33 -0.62
CA MET A 895 30.76 -16.89 0.71
C MET A 895 32.23 -17.36 0.83
N GLY A 896 32.87 -17.74 -0.28
CA GLY A 896 34.29 -18.10 -0.30
C GLY A 896 35.22 -16.97 0.15
N TYR A 897 34.84 -15.70 -0.02
CA TYR A 897 35.61 -14.54 0.46
C TYR A 897 35.68 -14.45 1.99
N MET A 898 34.75 -15.09 2.73
CA MET A 898 34.86 -15.19 4.19
C MET A 898 36.12 -15.94 4.61
N LYS A 899 36.46 -16.99 3.86
CA LYS A 899 37.71 -17.75 4.08
C LYS A 899 38.94 -16.90 3.79
N GLU A 900 38.92 -16.13 2.70
CA GLU A 900 40.03 -15.21 2.36
C GLU A 900 40.30 -14.18 3.47
N VAL A 901 39.23 -13.62 4.09
CA VAL A 901 39.36 -12.70 5.23
C VAL A 901 39.99 -13.42 6.43
N ILE A 902 39.57 -14.64 6.74
CA ILE A 902 40.15 -15.41 7.86
C ILE A 902 41.61 -15.71 7.58
N ASP A 903 41.97 -16.13 6.37
CA ASP A 903 43.39 -16.37 5.98
C ASP A 903 44.20 -15.12 6.04
N ALA A 904 43.64 -13.95 5.65
CA ALA A 904 44.30 -12.67 5.77
C ALA A 904 44.51 -12.24 7.23
N LEU A 905 43.57 -12.52 8.16
CA LEU A 905 43.75 -12.33 9.60
C LEU A 905 44.88 -13.18 10.15
N GLU A 906 45.01 -14.45 9.70
CA GLU A 906 46.14 -15.35 10.07
C GLU A 906 47.46 -14.82 9.53
N ALA A 907 47.52 -14.46 8.26
CA ALA A 907 48.69 -13.90 7.62
C ALA A 907 49.16 -12.61 8.29
N ALA A 908 48.20 -11.77 8.75
CA ALA A 908 48.50 -10.55 9.51
C ALA A 908 48.87 -10.82 11.00
N GLY A 909 48.77 -12.03 11.48
CA GLY A 909 49.07 -12.44 12.88
C GLY A 909 48.05 -11.90 13.91
N ILE A 910 46.85 -11.54 13.50
CA ILE A 910 45.79 -10.99 14.37
C ILE A 910 44.56 -11.87 14.54
N ARG A 911 44.52 -13.04 13.90
CA ARG A 911 43.37 -13.99 13.99
C ARG A 911 42.95 -14.31 15.42
N ASN A 912 43.91 -14.49 16.33
CA ASN A 912 43.66 -14.82 17.74
C ASN A 912 43.27 -13.60 18.59
N GLN A 913 43.26 -12.37 18.03
CA GLN A 913 42.93 -11.12 18.74
C GLN A 913 41.45 -10.77 18.59
N VAL A 914 40.74 -11.43 17.68
CA VAL A 914 39.34 -11.14 17.35
C VAL A 914 38.58 -12.47 17.17
N LYS A 915 37.34 -12.53 17.67
CA LYS A 915 36.41 -13.61 17.38
C LYS A 915 35.73 -13.37 16.00
N VAL A 916 35.65 -14.40 15.18
CA VAL A 916 35.04 -14.32 13.85
C VAL A 916 33.69 -15.00 13.88
N MET A 917 32.66 -14.26 13.52
CA MET A 917 31.29 -14.73 13.40
C MET A 917 30.80 -14.53 11.95
N VAL A 918 30.16 -15.55 11.37
CA VAL A 918 29.66 -15.53 9.99
C VAL A 918 28.17 -15.79 9.93
N GLY A 919 27.49 -15.27 8.91
CA GLY A 919 26.07 -15.46 8.67
C GLY A 919 25.68 -15.00 7.26
N GLY A 920 24.44 -15.33 6.90
CA GLY A 920 23.87 -15.05 5.59
C GLY A 920 23.14 -16.28 5.05
N ALA A 921 22.19 -16.09 4.11
CA ALA A 921 21.30 -17.16 3.69
C ALA A 921 21.98 -18.47 3.20
N PRO A 922 23.09 -18.43 2.41
CA PRO A 922 23.76 -19.66 1.97
C PRO A 922 24.74 -20.20 3.00
N VAL A 923 25.04 -19.47 4.07
CA VAL A 923 26.05 -19.85 5.07
C VAL A 923 25.44 -20.89 6.02
N THR A 924 26.20 -21.96 6.28
CA THR A 924 25.78 -23.04 7.20
C THR A 924 26.77 -23.20 8.33
N GLN A 925 26.38 -23.86 9.42
CA GLN A 925 27.31 -24.21 10.50
C GLN A 925 28.49 -25.04 9.96
N GLY A 926 28.23 -26.01 9.06
CA GLY A 926 29.29 -26.83 8.46
C GLY A 926 30.31 -25.99 7.69
N PHE A 927 29.87 -24.99 6.93
CA PHE A 927 30.76 -24.05 6.23
C PHE A 927 31.54 -23.18 7.22
N ALA A 928 30.89 -22.67 8.26
CA ALA A 928 31.57 -21.87 9.29
C ALA A 928 32.69 -22.67 9.98
N ASP A 929 32.44 -23.95 10.30
CA ASP A 929 33.43 -24.86 10.88
C ASP A 929 34.56 -25.13 9.89
N GLU A 930 34.27 -25.33 8.61
CA GLU A 930 35.25 -25.57 7.54
C GLU A 930 36.21 -24.40 7.35
N ILE A 931 35.70 -23.18 7.35
CA ILE A 931 36.53 -21.99 7.16
C ILE A 931 37.26 -21.54 8.44
N GLY A 932 36.93 -22.13 9.59
CA GLY A 932 37.54 -21.83 10.90
C GLY A 932 36.98 -20.54 11.56
N ALA A 933 35.70 -20.25 11.35
CA ALA A 933 34.99 -19.20 12.10
C ALA A 933 34.76 -19.65 13.56
N ASP A 934 34.67 -18.68 14.49
CA ASP A 934 34.39 -18.95 15.91
C ASP A 934 32.90 -19.11 16.20
N GLY A 935 32.01 -18.60 15.31
CA GLY A 935 30.57 -18.69 15.48
C GLY A 935 29.82 -18.50 14.17
N TYR A 936 28.61 -19.05 14.16
CA TYR A 936 27.66 -18.94 13.05
C TYR A 936 26.29 -18.51 13.59
N SER A 937 25.58 -17.71 12.82
CA SER A 937 24.16 -17.41 13.07
C SER A 937 23.34 -17.44 11.80
N ASP A 938 22.19 -18.08 11.89
CA ASP A 938 21.21 -18.23 10.81
C ASP A 938 20.23 -17.03 10.72
N ASN A 939 20.18 -16.20 11.76
CA ASN A 939 19.29 -15.04 11.82
C ASN A 939 19.82 -13.95 12.77
N ALA A 940 19.24 -12.77 12.73
CA ALA A 940 19.70 -11.62 13.50
C ALA A 940 19.54 -11.77 15.03
N ASN A 941 18.58 -12.54 15.51
CA ASN A 941 18.40 -12.78 16.95
C ASN A 941 19.41 -13.81 17.48
N SER A 942 19.65 -14.90 16.73
CA SER A 942 20.69 -15.87 17.08
C SER A 942 22.07 -15.22 17.02
N ALA A 943 22.31 -14.23 16.14
CA ALA A 943 23.57 -13.48 16.09
C ALA A 943 23.91 -12.80 17.42
N VAL A 944 22.92 -12.20 18.09
CA VAL A 944 23.12 -11.59 19.43
C VAL A 944 23.49 -12.65 20.48
N THR A 945 22.81 -13.80 20.43
CA THR A 945 23.09 -14.92 21.35
C THR A 945 24.49 -15.46 21.15
N VAL A 946 24.88 -15.71 19.88
CA VAL A 946 26.23 -16.18 19.53
C VAL A 946 27.29 -15.15 19.93
N ALA A 947 27.08 -13.87 19.68
CA ALA A 947 28.01 -12.81 20.08
C ALA A 947 28.24 -12.77 21.60
N LYS A 948 27.18 -12.91 22.40
CA LYS A 948 27.27 -13.02 23.87
C LYS A 948 28.04 -14.28 24.31
N GLN A 949 27.78 -15.43 23.66
CA GLN A 949 28.49 -16.70 23.93
C GLN A 949 29.98 -16.58 23.66
N LEU A 950 30.38 -16.02 22.50
CA LEU A 950 31.76 -15.83 22.12
C LEU A 950 32.56 -14.97 23.10
N LEU A 951 31.89 -14.04 23.79
CA LEU A 951 32.48 -13.17 24.80
C LEU A 951 32.27 -13.66 26.25
N GLY A 952 31.63 -14.84 26.46
CA GLY A 952 31.34 -15.37 27.80
C GLY A 952 30.41 -14.48 28.64
N LYS A 953 29.43 -13.83 27.99
CA LYS A 953 28.50 -12.88 28.59
C LYS A 953 27.03 -13.33 28.53
N LEU A 954 26.83 -14.66 28.40
CA LEU A 954 25.52 -15.30 28.53
C LEU A 954 25.15 -15.44 30.00
#